data_e92b40034d4b8fa20d2d0f5fb2f025cc
#
_entry.id   e92b40034d4b8fa20d2d0f5fb2f025cc
#
_cell.length_a   1.000
_cell.length_b   1.000
_cell.length_c   1.000
_cell.angle_alpha   90.00
_cell.angle_beta   90.00
_cell.angle_gamma   90.00
#
_symmetry.space_group_name_H-M   'P 1'
#
loop_
_entity.id
_entity.type
_entity.pdbx_description
1 polymer ?
#
loop_
_entity_poly.entity_id
_entity_poly.type
_entity_poly.pdbx_seq_one_letter_code
_entity_poly.pdbx_strand_id
1 'polypeptide(L)'
;MGCMNSKDLGAHNIDEASDKYSPGKAKGRKLAKDRGSIITEKKIEIAMKTKRRHHNVFAEAPDMSGSFQTARFPKSPVVKATIRKALKTNFVFSSLTAAEIEDFIDFMKMEKFQAGAVVIKQGEPGDYFYVVEAGNFTYSIDGQQVGAAHPGSSFGELALMYNSPRAATVIADEDAVVWSLNRVTFRNILANATAMQSNKVIESLRKVEILKALNDHQLTVLADAVSLITYAPNDTIIKKGDVGNIFFMIKTGSVLCTELSGSAKSQKLGAGDYFGERSLMTDEPRAATVVAETACTVMALDRQDFEAILGDMKGLLESNLNLRILGSVPILSKLADAELQAVADLMHCESYKSGTKIIREGDPGKAFYIIQSGECLAKTGEKVLRKLHDGDVFGEMALLNDEPRVCDVIADGDVRVYELDKAAFNRILGSLKDIMKRTVSKRTKQNAKAAKLGNSSLRDIPKKDLKEVAFLGTGTFGRVSLVQDKKSGEVMALKAMSKAQIVAHRQQENVMNEKNIMVMCNSPFILKIFSTYKDSQKLYLLLEYCNGGELFTVLHTVESDGVPERQAQFYAVCVISALQHMSSKNIAYRDLKPENALIDSEGYCKIIDMGFAKIVANKTFTLCGTPEYLAPEIVLGRGHNKGVDHWAFGILCYEMIAGYSPFADMENADQVKICQNIVKGKLTFPKGFDSKCKDLIKLLLVRDPSHRLGMTKGGVQAICDQEWFSDVDWDAYNSKKVKAPWVPNCKDPLDVSNFDPYDQEEYYDPNFRDTGNWDKDF
;
A
#
# COMPACT_ATOMS: atom_id res chain seq x y z
N MET A 1 -14.31 -32.36 -16.75
CA MET A 1 -13.67 -33.19 -17.78
C MET A 1 -13.89 -32.50 -19.10
N GLY A 2 -12.83 -32.20 -19.82
CA GLY A 2 -12.90 -31.62 -21.14
C GLY A 2 -11.97 -30.41 -21.29
N CYS A 3 -10.64 -30.62 -21.19
CA CYS A 3 -9.71 -29.75 -21.87
C CYS A 3 -9.90 -29.97 -23.37
N MET A 4 -10.49 -29.05 -24.06
CA MET A 4 -10.41 -29.01 -25.52
C MET A 4 -9.15 -28.22 -25.92
N ASN A 5 -8.32 -28.90 -26.70
CA ASN A 5 -7.15 -28.35 -27.34
C ASN A 5 -7.53 -27.17 -28.24
N SER A 6 -6.94 -26.02 -28.01
CA SER A 6 -7.01 -24.85 -28.88
C SER A 6 -6.10 -25.03 -30.12
N LYS A 7 -6.48 -25.94 -31.05
CA LYS A 7 -5.75 -26.13 -32.31
C LYS A 7 -6.57 -26.01 -33.56
N ASP A 8 -7.86 -25.73 -33.48
CA ASP A 8 -8.69 -25.61 -34.69
C ASP A 8 -9.69 -24.44 -34.55
N LEU A 9 -9.18 -23.23 -34.49
CA LEU A 9 -9.95 -22.05 -34.90
C LEU A 9 -9.07 -21.27 -35.87
N GLY A 10 -9.45 -21.43 -37.14
CA GLY A 10 -8.76 -20.88 -38.29
C GLY A 10 -8.65 -19.36 -38.21
N ALA A 11 -7.43 -18.90 -38.35
CA ALA A 11 -7.12 -17.53 -38.68
C ALA A 11 -7.77 -17.15 -40.01
N HIS A 12 -8.78 -16.33 -39.98
CA HIS A 12 -9.28 -15.64 -41.16
C HIS A 12 -9.16 -14.12 -40.96
N ASN A 13 -8.18 -13.60 -41.69
CA ASN A 13 -8.11 -12.26 -42.27
C ASN A 13 -8.08 -11.04 -41.36
N ILE A 14 -6.92 -10.83 -40.75
CA ILE A 14 -6.35 -9.47 -40.59
C ILE A 14 -4.94 -9.36 -41.24
N ASP A 15 -4.56 -10.33 -42.10
CA ASP A 15 -3.20 -10.41 -42.68
C ASP A 15 -3.04 -9.77 -44.09
N GLU A 16 -3.92 -8.89 -44.51
CA GLU A 16 -3.70 -8.21 -45.83
C GLU A 16 -2.98 -6.85 -45.74
N ALA A 17 -2.58 -6.38 -44.57
CA ALA A 17 -1.87 -5.12 -44.43
C ALA A 17 -0.38 -5.23 -43.99
N SER A 18 0.11 -6.41 -43.58
CA SER A 18 1.46 -6.54 -43.03
C SER A 18 2.50 -7.24 -43.92
N ASP A 19 2.10 -7.86 -45.03
CA ASP A 19 2.99 -8.70 -45.83
C ASP A 19 3.63 -8.01 -47.05
N LYS A 20 3.84 -6.69 -47.04
CA LYS A 20 4.54 -5.98 -48.14
C LYS A 20 5.73 -5.13 -47.71
N TYR A 21 6.46 -5.49 -46.69
CA TYR A 21 7.75 -4.84 -46.45
C TYR A 21 8.83 -5.83 -45.99
N SER A 22 9.48 -6.46 -46.96
CA SER A 22 10.83 -7.02 -46.81
C SER A 22 11.85 -5.92 -47.11
N PRO A 23 12.95 -5.74 -46.34
CA PRO A 23 13.91 -4.67 -46.57
C PRO A 23 14.84 -5.00 -47.73
N GLY A 24 14.47 -4.53 -48.91
CA GLY A 24 15.37 -4.46 -50.08
C GLY A 24 16.21 -3.19 -50.00
N LYS A 25 17.54 -3.36 -50.11
CA LYS A 25 18.52 -2.27 -50.25
C LYS A 25 18.12 -1.30 -51.38
N ALA A 26 17.72 -0.08 -51.05
CA ALA A 26 17.50 0.97 -52.04
C ALA A 26 18.41 2.16 -51.80
N LYS A 27 19.17 2.46 -52.83
CA LYS A 27 20.03 3.64 -52.99
C LYS A 27 19.22 4.93 -52.94
N GLY A 28 19.83 5.95 -52.30
CA GLY A 28 19.18 7.23 -52.00
C GLY A 28 18.50 7.93 -53.18
N ARG A 29 17.25 8.30 -52.94
CA ARG A 29 16.55 9.39 -53.61
C ARG A 29 15.86 10.23 -52.53
N LYS A 30 16.22 11.51 -52.44
CA LYS A 30 15.46 12.50 -51.63
C LYS A 30 14.06 12.58 -52.21
N LEU A 31 13.08 12.02 -51.54
CA LEU A 31 11.67 12.26 -51.82
C LEU A 31 11.15 13.31 -50.82
N ALA A 32 10.50 14.32 -51.31
CA ALA A 32 9.77 15.28 -50.52
C ALA A 32 8.69 14.51 -49.72
N LYS A 33 8.77 14.58 -48.39
CA LYS A 33 7.75 13.97 -47.49
C LYS A 33 6.42 14.65 -47.73
N ASP A 34 5.47 13.89 -48.21
CA ASP A 34 4.09 14.32 -48.39
C ASP A 34 3.42 14.49 -47.01
N ARG A 35 2.82 15.66 -46.76
CA ARG A 35 2.15 15.95 -45.46
C ARG A 35 1.07 14.92 -45.08
N GLY A 36 0.47 14.27 -46.06
CA GLY A 36 -0.53 13.22 -45.86
C GLY A 36 0.01 11.94 -45.23
N SER A 37 1.24 11.53 -45.57
CA SER A 37 1.88 10.33 -45.01
C SER A 37 2.25 10.49 -43.53
N ILE A 38 2.73 11.68 -43.15
CA ILE A 38 3.10 12.00 -41.76
C ILE A 38 1.85 12.00 -40.83
N ILE A 39 0.71 12.48 -41.34
CA ILE A 39 -0.56 12.46 -40.55
C ILE A 39 -1.04 11.03 -40.36
N THR A 40 -0.86 10.15 -41.35
CA THR A 40 -1.25 8.73 -41.27
C THR A 40 -0.36 7.96 -40.31
N GLU A 41 0.95 8.13 -40.37
CA GLU A 41 1.90 7.52 -39.41
C GLU A 41 1.63 7.95 -37.98
N LYS A 42 1.41 9.24 -37.73
CA LYS A 42 1.07 9.76 -36.41
C LYS A 42 -0.26 9.25 -35.86
N LYS A 43 -1.28 9.06 -36.73
CA LYS A 43 -2.56 8.45 -36.35
C LYS A 43 -2.42 6.97 -35.99
N ILE A 44 -1.58 6.20 -36.70
CA ILE A 44 -1.30 4.79 -36.40
C ILE A 44 -0.54 4.69 -35.07
N GLU A 45 0.45 5.57 -34.86
CA GLU A 45 1.20 5.63 -33.60
C GLU A 45 0.28 5.93 -32.40
N ILE A 46 -0.60 6.94 -32.52
CA ILE A 46 -1.59 7.27 -31.48
C ILE A 46 -2.55 6.09 -31.22
N ALA A 47 -3.02 5.42 -32.27
CA ALA A 47 -3.91 4.26 -32.13
C ALA A 47 -3.21 3.06 -31.44
N MET A 48 -1.92 2.81 -31.73
CA MET A 48 -1.13 1.78 -31.06
C MET A 48 -0.88 2.12 -29.59
N LYS A 49 -0.51 3.37 -29.27
CA LYS A 49 -0.35 3.85 -27.90
C LYS A 49 -1.66 3.75 -27.12
N THR A 50 -2.79 4.17 -27.69
CA THR A 50 -4.11 4.09 -27.04
C THR A 50 -4.49 2.64 -26.73
N LYS A 51 -4.17 1.68 -27.58
CA LYS A 51 -4.45 0.25 -27.37
C LYS A 51 -3.61 -0.38 -26.24
N ARG A 52 -2.43 0.19 -25.93
CA ARG A 52 -1.53 -0.29 -24.87
C ARG A 52 -1.73 0.41 -23.52
N ARG A 53 -2.44 1.55 -23.47
CA ARG A 53 -2.66 2.31 -22.23
C ARG A 53 -3.44 1.51 -21.20
N HIS A 54 -2.98 1.62 -19.97
CA HIS A 54 -3.62 1.01 -18.82
C HIS A 54 -4.86 1.82 -18.39
N HIS A 55 -5.96 1.14 -18.11
CA HIS A 55 -7.20 1.76 -17.66
C HIS A 55 -7.44 1.52 -16.18
N ASN A 56 -7.88 2.55 -15.47
CA ASN A 56 -8.23 2.47 -14.07
C ASN A 56 -9.56 1.73 -13.87
N VAL A 57 -9.62 0.95 -12.80
CA VAL A 57 -10.84 0.34 -12.28
C VAL A 57 -11.13 0.89 -10.88
N PHE A 58 -12.41 0.96 -10.54
CA PHE A 58 -12.85 1.47 -9.25
C PHE A 58 -14.10 0.71 -8.79
N ALA A 59 -14.22 0.50 -7.50
CA ALA A 59 -15.46 0.07 -6.90
C ALA A 59 -15.70 0.83 -5.59
N GLU A 60 -16.96 1.11 -5.29
CA GLU A 60 -17.39 1.84 -4.10
C GLU A 60 -16.82 1.20 -2.81
N ALA A 61 -16.52 2.03 -1.82
CA ALA A 61 -16.07 1.53 -0.53
C ALA A 61 -17.17 0.69 0.14
N PRO A 62 -16.86 -0.48 0.74
CA PRO A 62 -17.85 -1.25 1.48
C PRO A 62 -18.31 -0.50 2.73
N ASP A 63 -19.55 -0.76 3.15
CA ASP A 63 -20.10 -0.24 4.41
C ASP A 63 -19.51 -1.00 5.60
N MET A 64 -18.63 -0.34 6.34
CA MET A 64 -17.97 -0.87 7.53
C MET A 64 -18.69 -0.52 8.83
N SER A 65 -19.86 0.15 8.79
CA SER A 65 -20.62 0.57 9.97
C SER A 65 -21.28 -0.59 10.73
N GLY A 66 -21.31 -1.78 10.13
CA GLY A 66 -22.02 -2.95 10.67
C GLY A 66 -23.54 -2.88 10.51
N SER A 67 -24.07 -1.81 9.88
CA SER A 67 -25.50 -1.60 9.66
C SER A 67 -26.03 -2.32 8.41
N PHE A 68 -25.13 -2.88 7.58
CA PHE A 68 -25.50 -3.56 6.36
C PHE A 68 -26.31 -4.82 6.63
N GLN A 69 -27.60 -4.78 6.30
CA GLN A 69 -28.50 -5.92 6.40
C GLN A 69 -28.84 -6.43 5.01
N THR A 70 -28.63 -7.73 4.79
CA THR A 70 -28.95 -8.39 3.52
C THR A 70 -29.95 -9.52 3.78
N ALA A 71 -30.94 -9.64 2.89
CA ALA A 71 -31.93 -10.72 2.96
C ALA A 71 -31.26 -12.07 2.66
N ARG A 72 -31.54 -13.07 3.48
CA ARG A 72 -31.17 -14.47 3.23
C ARG A 72 -32.30 -15.16 2.47
N PHE A 73 -31.96 -15.93 1.46
CA PHE A 73 -32.88 -16.63 0.61
C PHE A 73 -32.78 -18.14 0.83
N PRO A 74 -33.85 -18.84 1.25
CA PRO A 74 -33.82 -20.27 1.52
C PRO A 74 -33.58 -21.07 0.25
N LYS A 75 -32.78 -22.14 0.34
CA LYS A 75 -32.41 -23.04 -0.76
C LYS A 75 -32.48 -24.49 -0.32
N SER A 76 -32.84 -25.38 -1.25
CA SER A 76 -32.75 -26.81 -1.01
C SER A 76 -31.29 -27.28 -0.84
N PRO A 77 -31.03 -28.39 -0.14
CA PRO A 77 -29.67 -28.93 0.01
C PRO A 77 -28.99 -29.23 -1.35
N VAL A 78 -29.74 -29.65 -2.36
CA VAL A 78 -29.23 -29.94 -3.71
C VAL A 78 -28.75 -28.65 -4.38
N VAL A 79 -29.55 -27.58 -4.33
CA VAL A 79 -29.18 -26.26 -4.87
C VAL A 79 -27.96 -25.71 -4.17
N LYS A 80 -27.89 -25.77 -2.82
CA LYS A 80 -26.70 -25.37 -2.08
C LYS A 80 -25.46 -26.13 -2.53
N ALA A 81 -25.55 -27.42 -2.78
CA ALA A 81 -24.43 -28.23 -3.25
C ALA A 81 -23.94 -27.78 -4.65
N THR A 82 -24.87 -27.47 -5.57
CA THR A 82 -24.55 -26.98 -6.91
C THR A 82 -23.85 -25.64 -6.85
N ILE A 83 -24.41 -24.68 -6.11
CA ILE A 83 -23.81 -23.35 -5.94
C ILE A 83 -22.42 -23.47 -5.29
N ARG A 84 -22.29 -24.25 -4.20
CA ARG A 84 -21.01 -24.46 -3.51
C ARG A 84 -19.93 -25.00 -4.46
N LYS A 85 -20.31 -25.94 -5.36
CA LYS A 85 -19.38 -26.47 -6.37
C LYS A 85 -18.93 -25.39 -7.35
N ALA A 86 -19.86 -24.57 -7.85
CA ALA A 86 -19.58 -23.48 -8.78
C ALA A 86 -18.65 -22.42 -8.12
N LEU A 87 -18.96 -22.00 -6.88
CA LEU A 87 -18.14 -21.02 -6.16
C LEU A 87 -16.72 -21.53 -5.91
N LYS A 88 -16.53 -22.78 -5.51
CA LYS A 88 -15.20 -23.37 -5.27
C LYS A 88 -14.29 -23.41 -6.50
N THR A 89 -14.86 -23.47 -7.69
CA THR A 89 -14.10 -23.47 -8.96
C THR A 89 -13.76 -22.06 -9.45
N ASN A 90 -14.41 -21.04 -8.90
CA ASN A 90 -14.19 -19.65 -9.30
C ASN A 90 -13.08 -19.00 -8.45
N PHE A 91 -12.13 -18.35 -9.12
CA PHE A 91 -10.94 -17.78 -8.48
C PHE A 91 -11.26 -16.69 -7.43
N VAL A 92 -12.34 -15.93 -7.61
CA VAL A 92 -12.78 -14.88 -6.68
C VAL A 92 -13.10 -15.44 -5.29
N PHE A 93 -13.60 -16.69 -5.22
CA PHE A 93 -13.97 -17.38 -4.00
C PHE A 93 -12.89 -18.36 -3.50
N SER A 94 -11.77 -18.48 -4.21
CA SER A 94 -10.72 -19.49 -3.93
C SER A 94 -10.05 -19.34 -2.57
N SER A 95 -10.09 -18.16 -1.98
CA SER A 95 -9.46 -17.82 -0.70
C SER A 95 -10.41 -17.87 0.49
N LEU A 96 -11.70 -18.18 0.26
CA LEU A 96 -12.72 -18.17 1.28
C LEU A 96 -12.76 -19.49 2.06
N THR A 97 -13.10 -19.40 3.33
CA THR A 97 -13.37 -20.55 4.19
C THR A 97 -14.72 -21.19 3.82
N ALA A 98 -14.93 -22.45 4.23
CA ALA A 98 -16.19 -23.13 4.01
C ALA A 98 -17.40 -22.38 4.62
N ALA A 99 -17.21 -21.75 5.78
CA ALA A 99 -18.26 -20.97 6.45
C ALA A 99 -18.63 -19.70 5.67
N GLU A 100 -17.63 -18.97 5.16
CA GLU A 100 -17.86 -17.77 4.33
C GLU A 100 -18.59 -18.13 3.01
N ILE A 101 -18.23 -19.25 2.38
CA ILE A 101 -18.92 -19.73 1.18
C ILE A 101 -20.40 -20.02 1.49
N GLU A 102 -20.73 -20.63 2.65
CA GLU A 102 -22.13 -20.87 3.05
C GLU A 102 -22.90 -19.56 3.25
N ASP A 103 -22.29 -18.55 3.86
CA ASP A 103 -22.89 -17.23 4.00
C ASP A 103 -23.22 -16.63 2.62
N PHE A 104 -22.27 -16.65 1.66
CA PHE A 104 -22.54 -16.17 0.30
C PHE A 104 -23.66 -16.93 -0.38
N ILE A 105 -23.70 -18.26 -0.23
CA ILE A 105 -24.79 -19.09 -0.76
C ILE A 105 -26.14 -18.60 -0.22
N ASP A 106 -26.25 -18.31 1.07
CA ASP A 106 -27.50 -17.86 1.67
C ASP A 106 -27.99 -16.50 1.15
N PHE A 107 -27.09 -15.61 0.74
CA PHE A 107 -27.42 -14.29 0.20
C PHE A 107 -27.73 -14.27 -1.29
N MET A 108 -27.43 -15.32 -2.06
CA MET A 108 -27.77 -15.39 -3.48
C MET A 108 -29.26 -15.44 -3.68
N LYS A 109 -29.79 -14.64 -4.63
CA LYS A 109 -31.21 -14.53 -4.97
C LYS A 109 -31.51 -15.33 -6.24
N MET A 110 -32.63 -16.04 -6.26
CA MET A 110 -33.07 -16.75 -7.44
C MET A 110 -33.68 -15.78 -8.46
N GLU A 111 -33.29 -15.94 -9.72
CA GLU A 111 -33.86 -15.23 -10.88
C GLU A 111 -34.19 -16.23 -12.00
N LYS A 112 -35.26 -15.93 -12.76
CA LYS A 112 -35.72 -16.75 -13.86
C LYS A 112 -35.72 -15.95 -15.15
N PHE A 113 -35.25 -16.57 -16.22
CA PHE A 113 -35.19 -15.99 -17.54
C PHE A 113 -35.92 -16.88 -18.53
N GLN A 114 -36.67 -16.29 -19.47
CA GLN A 114 -37.28 -16.98 -20.56
C GLN A 114 -36.29 -17.22 -21.70
N ALA A 115 -36.52 -18.19 -22.53
CA ALA A 115 -35.77 -18.44 -23.76
C ALA A 115 -35.62 -17.15 -24.59
N GLY A 116 -34.40 -16.84 -25.03
CA GLY A 116 -34.03 -15.63 -25.77
C GLY A 116 -33.83 -14.38 -24.94
N ALA A 117 -33.98 -14.41 -23.60
CA ALA A 117 -33.74 -13.25 -22.73
C ALA A 117 -32.25 -12.88 -22.66
N VAL A 118 -31.94 -11.60 -22.82
CA VAL A 118 -30.59 -11.07 -22.60
C VAL A 118 -30.40 -10.86 -21.13
N VAL A 119 -29.53 -11.66 -20.51
CA VAL A 119 -29.18 -11.56 -19.07
C VAL A 119 -28.08 -10.54 -18.82
N ILE A 120 -27.11 -10.51 -19.71
CA ILE A 120 -26.00 -9.56 -19.71
C ILE A 120 -25.86 -9.01 -21.13
N LYS A 121 -25.64 -7.70 -21.26
CA LYS A 121 -25.35 -7.07 -22.54
C LYS A 121 -23.95 -6.47 -22.57
N GLN A 122 -23.17 -6.80 -23.59
CA GLN A 122 -21.83 -6.30 -23.81
C GLN A 122 -21.78 -4.77 -23.74
N GLY A 123 -20.77 -4.21 -23.05
CA GLY A 123 -20.56 -2.77 -22.88
C GLY A 123 -21.39 -2.11 -21.78
N GLU A 124 -22.44 -2.75 -21.26
CA GLU A 124 -23.21 -2.20 -20.14
C GLU A 124 -22.49 -2.39 -18.79
N PRO A 125 -22.68 -1.51 -17.79
CA PRO A 125 -22.14 -1.71 -16.46
C PRO A 125 -22.76 -2.95 -15.80
N GLY A 126 -21.96 -3.71 -15.07
CA GLY A 126 -22.40 -4.95 -14.44
C GLY A 126 -22.25 -4.98 -12.94
N ASP A 127 -23.31 -5.34 -12.21
CA ASP A 127 -23.35 -5.39 -10.76
C ASP A 127 -23.63 -6.78 -10.19
N TYR A 128 -23.90 -7.78 -11.02
CA TYR A 128 -24.29 -9.12 -10.61
C TYR A 128 -23.38 -10.20 -11.17
N PHE A 129 -23.14 -11.19 -10.35
CA PHE A 129 -22.54 -12.48 -10.65
C PHE A 129 -23.64 -13.54 -10.60
N TYR A 130 -23.54 -14.55 -11.44
CA TYR A 130 -24.58 -15.57 -11.62
C TYR A 130 -24.01 -16.98 -11.52
N VAL A 131 -24.77 -17.88 -10.88
CA VAL A 131 -24.57 -19.35 -10.92
C VAL A 131 -25.79 -20.00 -11.55
N VAL A 132 -25.58 -20.85 -12.54
CA VAL A 132 -26.65 -21.54 -13.28
C VAL A 132 -27.16 -22.74 -12.48
N GLU A 133 -28.47 -22.75 -12.15
CA GLU A 133 -29.15 -23.91 -11.59
C GLU A 133 -29.72 -24.80 -12.74
N ALA A 134 -30.41 -24.18 -13.70
CA ALA A 134 -31.03 -24.86 -14.81
C ALA A 134 -31.02 -23.99 -16.08
N GLY A 135 -31.03 -24.61 -17.24
CA GLY A 135 -30.98 -23.96 -18.55
C GLY A 135 -29.55 -23.76 -19.05
N ASN A 136 -29.46 -23.36 -20.32
CA ASN A 136 -28.20 -23.10 -21.02
C ASN A 136 -28.13 -21.65 -21.48
N PHE A 137 -26.90 -21.11 -21.58
CA PHE A 137 -26.66 -19.74 -22.00
C PHE A 137 -25.54 -19.68 -23.04
N THR A 138 -25.73 -18.84 -24.05
CA THR A 138 -24.72 -18.55 -25.07
C THR A 138 -24.04 -17.20 -24.78
N TYR A 139 -22.70 -17.16 -24.89
CA TYR A 139 -21.89 -15.96 -24.81
C TYR A 139 -21.51 -15.45 -26.18
N SER A 140 -21.68 -14.16 -26.45
CA SER A 140 -21.26 -13.54 -27.69
C SER A 140 -20.51 -12.23 -27.45
N ILE A 141 -19.45 -11.98 -28.25
CA ILE A 141 -18.70 -10.72 -28.33
C ILE A 141 -18.87 -10.21 -29.76
N ASP A 142 -19.31 -8.96 -29.89
CA ASP A 142 -19.55 -8.31 -31.19
C ASP A 142 -20.45 -9.15 -32.12
N GLY A 143 -21.39 -9.90 -31.53
CA GLY A 143 -22.32 -10.79 -32.24
C GLY A 143 -21.75 -12.15 -32.60
N GLN A 144 -20.49 -12.46 -32.32
CA GLN A 144 -19.88 -13.77 -32.53
C GLN A 144 -19.96 -14.63 -31.28
N GLN A 145 -20.41 -15.86 -31.38
CA GLN A 145 -20.43 -16.78 -30.25
C GLN A 145 -19.03 -17.18 -29.82
N VAL A 146 -18.71 -16.96 -28.53
CA VAL A 146 -17.38 -17.24 -27.95
C VAL A 146 -17.41 -18.30 -26.86
N GLY A 147 -18.60 -18.70 -26.38
CA GLY A 147 -18.71 -19.69 -25.31
C GLY A 147 -20.14 -19.98 -24.90
N ALA A 148 -20.29 -20.81 -23.87
CA ALA A 148 -21.59 -21.18 -23.30
C ALA A 148 -21.47 -21.46 -21.79
N ALA A 149 -22.58 -21.34 -21.05
CA ALA A 149 -22.72 -21.81 -19.67
C ALA A 149 -23.84 -22.86 -19.57
N HIS A 150 -23.62 -23.81 -18.66
CA HIS A 150 -24.50 -24.93 -18.38
C HIS A 150 -24.79 -25.03 -16.87
N PRO A 151 -25.76 -25.85 -16.42
CA PRO A 151 -26.00 -26.04 -14.99
C PRO A 151 -24.75 -26.38 -14.20
N GLY A 152 -24.52 -25.63 -13.12
CA GLY A 152 -23.29 -25.67 -12.29
C GLY A 152 -22.16 -24.80 -12.78
N SER A 153 -22.29 -24.05 -13.89
CA SER A 153 -21.39 -23.01 -14.33
C SER A 153 -21.66 -21.68 -13.60
N SER A 154 -20.69 -20.77 -13.65
CA SER A 154 -20.87 -19.38 -13.17
C SER A 154 -20.35 -18.38 -14.21
N PHE A 155 -20.88 -17.15 -14.20
CA PHE A 155 -20.45 -16.07 -15.06
C PHE A 155 -20.66 -14.69 -14.43
N GLY A 156 -19.94 -13.68 -14.95
CA GLY A 156 -20.04 -12.29 -14.49
C GLY A 156 -19.20 -11.98 -13.26
N GLU A 157 -18.15 -12.74 -12.97
CA GLU A 157 -17.29 -12.62 -11.78
C GLU A 157 -16.59 -11.26 -11.64
N LEU A 158 -16.18 -10.62 -12.75
CA LEU A 158 -15.58 -9.29 -12.71
C LEU A 158 -16.51 -8.25 -12.11
N ALA A 159 -17.82 -8.42 -12.26
CA ALA A 159 -18.81 -7.54 -11.67
C ALA A 159 -18.78 -7.52 -10.12
N LEU A 160 -18.30 -8.59 -9.48
CA LEU A 160 -18.12 -8.63 -8.03
C LEU A 160 -16.94 -7.80 -7.57
N MET A 161 -15.94 -7.64 -8.43
CA MET A 161 -14.70 -6.96 -8.08
C MET A 161 -14.83 -5.45 -8.28
N TYR A 162 -15.11 -4.99 -9.49
CA TYR A 162 -15.14 -3.56 -9.83
C TYR A 162 -16.16 -3.25 -10.93
N ASN A 163 -16.42 -1.96 -11.09
CA ASN A 163 -17.34 -1.47 -12.12
C ASN A 163 -16.63 -1.49 -13.48
N SER A 164 -16.74 -2.63 -14.17
CA SER A 164 -16.23 -2.84 -15.53
C SER A 164 -17.39 -3.00 -16.49
N PRO A 165 -17.33 -2.45 -17.70
CA PRO A 165 -18.26 -2.81 -18.76
C PRO A 165 -18.26 -4.33 -18.99
N ARG A 166 -19.41 -4.89 -19.28
CA ARG A 166 -19.54 -6.32 -19.57
C ARG A 166 -18.75 -6.70 -20.81
N ALA A 167 -17.91 -7.72 -20.70
CA ALA A 167 -17.05 -8.17 -21.79
C ALA A 167 -17.84 -8.86 -22.91
N ALA A 168 -18.96 -9.51 -22.59
CA ALA A 168 -19.77 -10.28 -23.53
C ALA A 168 -21.27 -10.10 -23.27
N THR A 169 -22.07 -10.35 -24.29
CA THR A 169 -23.53 -10.53 -24.16
C THR A 169 -23.81 -11.98 -23.79
N VAL A 170 -24.70 -12.20 -22.81
CA VAL A 170 -25.14 -13.53 -22.36
C VAL A 170 -26.64 -13.65 -22.56
N ILE A 171 -27.06 -14.65 -23.35
CA ILE A 171 -28.47 -14.91 -23.74
C ILE A 171 -28.86 -16.28 -23.21
N ALA A 172 -30.08 -16.39 -22.65
CA ALA A 172 -30.65 -17.66 -22.26
C ALA A 172 -31.14 -18.41 -23.53
N ASP A 173 -30.61 -19.59 -23.77
CA ASP A 173 -30.98 -20.39 -24.95
C ASP A 173 -32.34 -21.08 -24.77
N GLU A 174 -32.75 -21.30 -23.53
CA GLU A 174 -34.00 -21.92 -23.08
C GLU A 174 -34.48 -21.27 -21.77
N ASP A 175 -35.63 -21.66 -21.25
CA ASP A 175 -36.09 -21.19 -19.93
C ASP A 175 -35.07 -21.59 -18.85
N ALA A 176 -34.57 -20.63 -18.12
CA ALA A 176 -33.43 -20.82 -17.26
C ALA A 176 -33.65 -20.27 -15.82
N VAL A 177 -32.99 -20.90 -14.87
CA VAL A 177 -32.94 -20.50 -13.46
C VAL A 177 -31.51 -20.26 -13.05
N VAL A 178 -31.24 -19.07 -12.48
CA VAL A 178 -29.91 -18.69 -11.96
C VAL A 178 -30.01 -18.16 -10.54
N TRP A 179 -28.89 -18.22 -9.86
CA TRP A 179 -28.70 -17.56 -8.55
C TRP A 179 -27.77 -16.38 -8.72
N SER A 180 -28.27 -15.18 -8.41
CA SER A 180 -27.53 -13.92 -8.57
C SER A 180 -26.95 -13.45 -7.25
N LEU A 181 -25.74 -12.85 -7.29
CA LEU A 181 -25.07 -12.19 -6.16
C LEU A 181 -24.68 -10.78 -6.58
N ASN A 182 -25.19 -9.80 -5.85
CA ASN A 182 -24.86 -8.38 -6.10
C ASN A 182 -23.48 -8.03 -5.58
N ARG A 183 -22.72 -7.17 -6.31
CA ARG A 183 -21.38 -6.69 -5.96
C ARG A 183 -21.32 -6.03 -4.59
N VAL A 184 -22.28 -5.15 -4.27
CA VAL A 184 -22.29 -4.42 -2.99
C VAL A 184 -22.45 -5.42 -1.84
N THR A 185 -23.37 -6.39 -1.97
CA THR A 185 -23.56 -7.47 -1.00
C THR A 185 -22.28 -8.29 -0.83
N PHE A 186 -21.67 -8.75 -1.93
CA PHE A 186 -20.42 -9.52 -1.90
C PHE A 186 -19.32 -8.77 -1.14
N ARG A 187 -19.06 -7.52 -1.52
CA ARG A 187 -17.96 -6.73 -0.96
C ARG A 187 -18.18 -6.37 0.50
N ASN A 188 -19.40 -6.02 0.88
CA ASN A 188 -19.71 -5.70 2.28
C ASN A 188 -19.52 -6.92 3.18
N ILE A 189 -19.99 -8.10 2.77
CA ILE A 189 -19.84 -9.32 3.55
C ILE A 189 -18.35 -9.66 3.70
N LEU A 190 -17.61 -9.65 2.59
CA LEU A 190 -16.19 -10.00 2.59
C LEU A 190 -15.37 -9.03 3.45
N ALA A 191 -15.57 -7.72 3.28
CA ALA A 191 -14.83 -6.70 4.04
C ALA A 191 -15.13 -6.77 5.54
N ASN A 192 -16.42 -6.91 5.92
CA ASN A 192 -16.81 -7.02 7.32
C ASN A 192 -16.28 -8.32 7.96
N ALA A 193 -16.37 -9.46 7.26
CA ALA A 193 -15.82 -10.74 7.74
C ALA A 193 -14.30 -10.65 7.96
N THR A 194 -13.57 -10.12 6.98
CA THR A 194 -12.11 -9.92 7.06
C THR A 194 -11.72 -8.97 8.19
N ALA A 195 -12.41 -7.82 8.33
CA ALA A 195 -12.14 -6.87 9.39
C ALA A 195 -12.43 -7.44 10.78
N MET A 196 -13.56 -8.15 10.95
CA MET A 196 -13.90 -8.83 12.20
C MET A 196 -12.86 -9.89 12.57
N GLN A 197 -12.39 -10.68 11.62
CA GLN A 197 -11.36 -11.69 11.86
C GLN A 197 -10.05 -11.05 12.27
N SER A 198 -9.58 -10.03 11.54
CA SER A 198 -8.36 -9.31 11.86
C SER A 198 -8.43 -8.65 13.24
N ASN A 199 -9.54 -7.97 13.58
CA ASN A 199 -9.72 -7.36 14.89
C ASN A 199 -9.69 -8.38 16.03
N LYS A 200 -10.31 -9.56 15.86
CA LYS A 200 -10.27 -10.64 16.85
C LYS A 200 -8.86 -11.18 17.07
N VAL A 201 -8.06 -11.26 16.01
CA VAL A 201 -6.65 -11.67 16.12
C VAL A 201 -5.87 -10.58 16.85
N ILE A 202 -6.01 -9.31 16.50
CA ILE A 202 -5.34 -8.18 17.16
C ILE A 202 -5.71 -8.12 18.64
N GLU A 203 -6.98 -8.27 18.99
CA GLU A 203 -7.44 -8.33 20.40
C GLU A 203 -6.80 -9.49 21.18
N SER A 204 -6.61 -10.63 20.53
CA SER A 204 -5.93 -11.78 21.12
C SER A 204 -4.44 -11.53 21.31
N LEU A 205 -3.77 -10.92 20.30
CA LEU A 205 -2.37 -10.52 20.40
C LEU A 205 -2.13 -9.50 21.53
N ARG A 206 -3.02 -8.54 21.73
CA ARG A 206 -2.93 -7.55 22.81
C ARG A 206 -2.97 -8.17 24.23
N LYS A 207 -3.58 -9.35 24.38
CA LYS A 207 -3.62 -10.06 25.67
C LYS A 207 -2.31 -10.72 26.02
N VAL A 208 -1.48 -11.00 25.05
CA VAL A 208 -0.18 -11.66 25.23
C VAL A 208 0.80 -10.65 25.86
N GLU A 209 1.30 -10.94 27.06
CA GLU A 209 2.12 -10.02 27.86
C GLU A 209 3.34 -9.50 27.07
N ILE A 210 4.06 -10.39 26.40
CA ILE A 210 5.27 -10.10 25.63
C ILE A 210 5.01 -9.18 24.43
N LEU A 211 3.76 -9.14 23.91
CA LEU A 211 3.37 -8.33 22.76
C LEU A 211 2.71 -6.99 23.15
N LYS A 212 2.43 -6.75 24.43
CA LYS A 212 1.81 -5.50 24.90
C LYS A 212 2.62 -4.23 24.57
N ALA A 213 3.90 -4.40 24.32
CA ALA A 213 4.80 -3.31 23.95
C ALA A 213 4.60 -2.86 22.49
N LEU A 214 3.94 -3.67 21.64
CA LEU A 214 3.75 -3.35 20.23
C LEU A 214 2.64 -2.30 20.05
N ASN A 215 2.85 -1.39 19.09
CA ASN A 215 1.83 -0.42 18.69
C ASN A 215 0.78 -1.07 17.75
N ASP A 216 -0.31 -0.36 17.47
CA ASP A 216 -1.43 -0.86 16.67
C ASP A 216 -1.03 -1.25 15.25
N HIS A 217 -0.11 -0.52 14.64
CA HIS A 217 0.40 -0.85 13.31
C HIS A 217 1.20 -2.16 13.32
N GLN A 218 2.10 -2.35 14.28
CA GLN A 218 2.88 -3.56 14.46
C GLN A 218 1.97 -4.77 14.73
N LEU A 219 0.96 -4.61 15.59
CA LEU A 219 -0.03 -5.66 15.86
C LEU A 219 -0.85 -6.02 14.61
N THR A 220 -1.18 -5.04 13.76
CA THR A 220 -1.91 -5.28 12.51
C THR A 220 -1.08 -6.09 11.53
N VAL A 221 0.20 -5.73 11.34
CA VAL A 221 1.10 -6.47 10.45
C VAL A 221 1.35 -7.88 10.99
N LEU A 222 1.53 -8.01 12.31
CA LEU A 222 1.71 -9.31 12.95
C LEU A 222 0.47 -10.20 12.83
N ALA A 223 -0.73 -9.63 12.93
CA ALA A 223 -1.99 -10.35 12.77
C ALA A 223 -2.15 -10.97 11.37
N ASP A 224 -1.53 -10.39 10.35
CA ASP A 224 -1.54 -10.92 8.99
C ASP A 224 -0.58 -12.11 8.82
N ALA A 225 0.49 -12.20 9.63
CA ALA A 225 1.46 -13.30 9.61
C ALA A 225 1.05 -14.51 10.48
N VAL A 226 0.07 -14.34 11.37
CA VAL A 226 -0.40 -15.40 12.26
C VAL A 226 -1.20 -16.45 11.50
N SER A 227 -0.80 -17.73 11.64
CA SER A 227 -1.53 -18.90 11.12
C SER A 227 -2.45 -19.50 12.18
N LEU A 228 -3.69 -19.84 11.80
CA LEU A 228 -4.63 -20.55 12.68
C LEU A 228 -4.51 -22.06 12.47
N ILE A 229 -4.19 -22.80 13.54
CA ILE A 229 -4.06 -24.27 13.53
C ILE A 229 -5.03 -24.85 14.55
N THR A 230 -5.78 -25.88 14.15
CA THR A 230 -6.72 -26.58 15.04
C THR A 230 -6.19 -27.98 15.33
N TYR A 231 -6.19 -28.33 16.61
CA TYR A 231 -5.77 -29.64 17.13
C TYR A 231 -6.97 -30.36 17.74
N ALA A 232 -7.03 -31.69 17.55
CA ALA A 232 -7.97 -32.55 18.22
C ALA A 232 -7.54 -32.81 19.68
N PRO A 233 -8.44 -33.22 20.58
CA PRO A 233 -8.06 -33.64 21.93
C PRO A 233 -7.02 -34.74 21.88
N ASN A 234 -6.00 -34.63 22.73
CA ASN A 234 -4.80 -35.49 22.85
C ASN A 234 -3.74 -35.36 21.74
N ASP A 235 -3.91 -34.41 20.79
CA ASP A 235 -2.84 -34.11 19.83
C ASP A 235 -1.66 -33.46 20.56
N THR A 236 -0.44 -33.89 20.24
CA THR A 236 0.79 -33.27 20.74
C THR A 236 1.15 -32.10 19.86
N ILE A 237 1.18 -30.90 20.45
CA ILE A 237 1.51 -29.64 19.74
C ILE A 237 3.02 -29.39 19.79
N ILE A 238 3.62 -29.58 20.94
CA ILE A 238 5.07 -29.46 21.20
C ILE A 238 5.55 -30.69 21.97
N LYS A 239 6.72 -31.20 21.62
CA LYS A 239 7.40 -32.27 22.37
C LYS A 239 8.68 -31.73 23.00
N LYS A 240 8.90 -32.04 24.27
CA LYS A 240 10.11 -31.67 25.02
C LYS A 240 11.37 -32.17 24.30
N GLY A 241 12.37 -31.30 24.18
CA GLY A 241 13.64 -31.58 23.53
C GLY A 241 13.65 -31.33 22.01
N ASP A 242 12.51 -31.17 21.37
CA ASP A 242 12.48 -30.82 19.95
C ASP A 242 13.03 -29.41 19.73
N VAL A 243 13.67 -29.19 18.59
CA VAL A 243 13.99 -27.84 18.12
C VAL A 243 12.74 -27.24 17.48
N GLY A 244 12.39 -26.02 17.84
CA GLY A 244 11.21 -25.37 17.26
C GLY A 244 11.28 -23.86 17.33
N ASN A 245 10.83 -23.23 16.27
CA ASN A 245 10.85 -21.79 16.04
C ASN A 245 9.45 -21.15 16.04
N ILE A 246 8.40 -21.90 16.45
CA ILE A 246 7.02 -21.43 16.43
C ILE A 246 6.56 -21.09 17.85
N PHE A 247 5.99 -19.91 17.99
CA PHE A 247 5.29 -19.42 19.15
C PHE A 247 3.78 -19.64 18.98
N PHE A 248 3.10 -20.07 20.04
CA PHE A 248 1.70 -20.42 20.01
C PHE A 248 0.88 -19.62 21.03
N MET A 249 -0.27 -19.10 20.61
CA MET A 249 -1.24 -18.42 21.44
C MET A 249 -2.58 -19.17 21.36
N ILE A 250 -3.21 -19.46 22.47
CA ILE A 250 -4.46 -20.23 22.50
C ILE A 250 -5.63 -19.28 22.20
N LYS A 251 -6.31 -19.51 21.07
CA LYS A 251 -7.52 -18.78 20.70
C LYS A 251 -8.75 -19.38 21.35
N THR A 252 -8.89 -20.71 21.30
CA THR A 252 -10.01 -21.45 21.91
C THR A 252 -9.53 -22.80 22.41
N GLY A 253 -10.18 -23.37 23.41
CA GLY A 253 -9.82 -24.66 24.01
C GLY A 253 -8.77 -24.54 25.13
N SER A 254 -8.18 -25.66 25.51
CA SER A 254 -7.14 -25.75 26.55
C SER A 254 -6.07 -26.76 26.18
N VAL A 255 -4.86 -26.52 26.69
CA VAL A 255 -3.72 -27.41 26.54
C VAL A 255 -3.12 -27.74 27.90
N LEU A 256 -2.43 -28.88 27.98
CA LEU A 256 -1.73 -29.35 29.17
C LEU A 256 -0.22 -29.37 28.89
N CYS A 257 0.54 -28.58 29.64
CA CYS A 257 1.99 -28.57 29.62
C CYS A 257 2.51 -29.57 30.65
N THR A 258 3.31 -30.53 30.23
CA THR A 258 3.89 -31.59 31.07
C THR A 258 5.41 -31.57 30.96
N GLU A 259 6.09 -32.30 31.87
CA GLU A 259 7.57 -32.44 31.89
C GLU A 259 8.32 -31.08 32.02
N LEU A 260 7.71 -30.11 32.72
CA LEU A 260 8.35 -28.83 33.01
C LEU A 260 9.66 -29.03 33.76
N SER A 261 10.72 -28.39 33.29
CA SER A 261 12.06 -28.47 33.91
C SER A 261 11.99 -28.01 35.37
N GLY A 262 12.31 -28.92 36.31
CA GLY A 262 12.36 -28.63 37.75
C GLY A 262 11.03 -28.79 38.52
N SER A 263 9.93 -29.26 37.91
CA SER A 263 8.65 -29.48 38.58
C SER A 263 7.96 -30.74 38.06
N ALA A 264 7.43 -31.54 38.98
CA ALA A 264 6.57 -32.71 38.67
C ALA A 264 5.09 -32.30 38.41
N LYS A 265 4.77 -31.01 38.36
CA LYS A 265 3.42 -30.50 38.19
C LYS A 265 3.15 -30.13 36.71
N SER A 266 2.06 -30.67 36.17
CA SER A 266 1.49 -30.22 34.90
C SER A 266 0.84 -28.85 35.08
N GLN A 267 0.95 -27.99 34.04
CA GLN A 267 0.29 -26.68 33.98
C GLN A 267 -0.76 -26.72 32.88
N LYS A 268 -1.97 -26.31 33.21
CA LYS A 268 -3.06 -26.14 32.24
C LYS A 268 -3.07 -24.68 31.76
N LEU A 269 -3.15 -24.50 30.43
CA LEU A 269 -3.28 -23.22 29.77
C LEU A 269 -4.60 -23.19 28.98
N GLY A 270 -5.27 -22.02 28.96
CA GLY A 270 -6.56 -21.82 28.31
C GLY A 270 -6.55 -20.69 27.30
N ALA A 271 -7.74 -20.34 26.79
CA ALA A 271 -7.89 -19.26 25.82
C ALA A 271 -7.33 -17.92 26.33
N GLY A 272 -6.43 -17.32 25.58
CA GLY A 272 -5.70 -16.09 25.94
C GLY A 272 -4.30 -16.35 26.51
N ASP A 273 -4.00 -17.58 26.92
CA ASP A 273 -2.65 -17.97 27.31
C ASP A 273 -1.77 -18.29 26.07
N TYR A 274 -0.47 -18.38 26.30
CA TYR A 274 0.51 -18.64 25.25
C TYR A 274 1.60 -19.59 25.73
N PHE A 275 2.31 -20.21 24.80
CA PHE A 275 3.42 -21.11 25.09
C PHE A 275 4.42 -21.14 23.92
N GLY A 276 5.65 -21.59 24.22
CA GLY A 276 6.72 -21.64 23.23
C GLY A 276 7.38 -20.29 22.95
N GLU A 277 7.18 -19.28 23.82
CA GLU A 277 7.74 -17.92 23.73
C GLU A 277 9.27 -17.90 23.69
N ARG A 278 9.93 -18.88 24.31
CA ARG A 278 11.39 -19.00 24.30
C ARG A 278 11.92 -19.19 22.88
N SER A 279 11.14 -19.77 21.99
CA SER A 279 11.51 -19.95 20.59
C SER A 279 11.61 -18.64 19.81
N LEU A 280 11.05 -17.54 20.30
CA LEU A 280 11.19 -16.21 19.72
C LEU A 280 12.50 -15.50 20.16
N MET A 281 13.13 -16.00 21.24
CA MET A 281 14.29 -15.35 21.86
C MET A 281 15.57 -16.16 21.76
N THR A 282 15.48 -17.51 21.76
CA THR A 282 16.64 -18.39 21.81
C THR A 282 16.46 -19.60 20.91
N ASP A 283 17.56 -20.26 20.54
CA ASP A 283 17.57 -21.53 19.80
C ASP A 283 17.53 -22.75 20.74
N GLU A 284 17.11 -22.54 21.99
CA GLU A 284 17.05 -23.65 22.98
C GLU A 284 15.95 -24.65 22.63
N PRO A 285 16.20 -25.94 22.88
CA PRO A 285 15.19 -26.99 22.72
C PRO A 285 13.93 -26.72 23.57
N ARG A 286 12.82 -27.26 23.16
CA ARG A 286 11.52 -27.15 23.86
C ARG A 286 11.64 -27.63 25.30
N ALA A 287 11.25 -26.76 26.24
CA ALA A 287 11.38 -27.01 27.67
C ALA A 287 10.32 -27.97 28.25
N ALA A 288 9.18 -28.13 27.52
CA ALA A 288 8.05 -28.95 27.97
C ALA A 288 7.35 -29.63 26.79
N THR A 289 6.60 -30.68 27.07
CA THR A 289 5.64 -31.29 26.15
C THR A 289 4.29 -30.60 26.36
N VAL A 290 3.62 -30.18 25.25
CA VAL A 290 2.30 -29.50 25.24
C VAL A 290 1.34 -30.35 24.42
N VAL A 291 0.22 -30.76 25.06
CA VAL A 291 -0.82 -31.59 24.45
C VAL A 291 -2.16 -30.87 24.53
N ALA A 292 -2.94 -30.96 23.47
CA ALA A 292 -4.32 -30.44 23.47
C ALA A 292 -5.20 -31.26 24.42
N GLU A 293 -5.71 -30.62 25.47
CA GLU A 293 -6.63 -31.27 26.41
C GLU A 293 -8.06 -31.32 25.86
N THR A 294 -8.47 -30.28 25.16
CA THR A 294 -9.73 -30.20 24.42
C THR A 294 -9.47 -29.91 22.96
N ALA A 295 -10.48 -29.98 22.08
CA ALA A 295 -10.36 -29.43 20.74
C ALA A 295 -9.94 -27.96 20.87
N CYS A 296 -8.77 -27.62 20.33
CA CYS A 296 -8.17 -26.33 20.57
C CYS A 296 -7.71 -25.70 19.23
N THR A 297 -7.99 -24.40 19.09
CA THR A 297 -7.43 -23.61 17.99
C THR A 297 -6.38 -22.68 18.56
N VAL A 298 -5.19 -22.75 17.98
CA VAL A 298 -4.06 -21.87 18.31
C VAL A 298 -3.72 -20.94 17.18
N MET A 299 -3.17 -19.79 17.54
CA MET A 299 -2.53 -18.85 16.63
C MET A 299 -1.02 -19.17 16.67
N ALA A 300 -0.47 -19.58 15.56
CA ALA A 300 0.94 -19.93 15.41
C ALA A 300 1.69 -18.79 14.72
N LEU A 301 2.82 -18.39 15.26
CA LEU A 301 3.70 -17.36 14.74
C LEU A 301 5.13 -17.91 14.66
N ASP A 302 5.70 -17.95 13.46
CA ASP A 302 7.07 -18.34 13.24
C ASP A 302 8.04 -17.23 13.67
N ARG A 303 9.20 -17.59 14.23
CA ARG A 303 10.23 -16.63 14.63
C ARG A 303 10.77 -15.86 13.44
N GLN A 304 10.99 -16.51 12.30
CA GLN A 304 11.51 -15.85 11.11
C GLN A 304 10.52 -14.79 10.61
N ASP A 305 9.22 -15.09 10.65
CA ASP A 305 8.18 -14.11 10.31
C ASP A 305 8.17 -12.95 11.30
N PHE A 306 8.25 -13.24 12.59
CA PHE A 306 8.35 -12.23 13.63
C PHE A 306 9.57 -11.32 13.43
N GLU A 307 10.75 -11.90 13.25
CA GLU A 307 12.00 -11.16 13.04
C GLU A 307 12.02 -10.39 11.72
N ALA A 308 11.44 -10.96 10.66
CA ALA A 308 11.33 -10.27 9.36
C ALA A 308 10.40 -9.05 9.42
N ILE A 309 9.32 -9.12 10.21
CA ILE A 309 8.31 -8.04 10.31
C ILE A 309 8.74 -6.97 11.32
N LEU A 310 9.16 -7.38 12.50
CA LEU A 310 9.37 -6.50 13.65
C LEU A 310 10.83 -6.38 14.07
N GLY A 311 11.70 -7.24 13.56
CA GLY A 311 13.09 -7.35 13.97
C GLY A 311 13.28 -8.23 15.18
N ASP A 312 14.51 -8.21 15.75
CA ASP A 312 14.86 -9.00 16.92
C ASP A 312 13.96 -8.66 18.12
N MET A 313 13.34 -9.69 18.70
CA MET A 313 12.43 -9.54 19.85
C MET A 313 13.12 -8.84 21.02
N LYS A 314 14.38 -9.18 21.29
CA LYS A 314 15.13 -8.57 22.39
C LYS A 314 15.33 -7.08 22.19
N GLY A 315 15.75 -6.68 20.99
CA GLY A 315 15.90 -5.26 20.63
C GLY A 315 14.58 -4.49 20.68
N LEU A 316 13.47 -5.13 20.23
CA LEU A 316 12.13 -4.54 20.32
C LEU A 316 11.66 -4.34 21.77
N LEU A 317 11.86 -5.32 22.64
CA LEU A 317 11.49 -5.23 24.05
C LEU A 317 12.33 -4.15 24.76
N GLU A 318 13.65 -4.11 24.48
CA GLU A 318 14.54 -3.08 25.02
C GLU A 318 14.14 -1.68 24.53
N SER A 319 13.89 -1.50 23.23
CA SER A 319 13.47 -0.22 22.64
C SER A 319 12.12 0.25 23.21
N ASN A 320 11.13 -0.62 23.30
CA ASN A 320 9.82 -0.26 23.85
C ASN A 320 9.85 0.01 25.36
N LEU A 321 10.69 -0.71 26.11
CA LEU A 321 10.94 -0.42 27.52
C LEU A 321 11.56 0.97 27.67
N ASN A 322 12.56 1.29 26.85
CA ASN A 322 13.21 2.58 26.85
C ASN A 322 12.22 3.72 26.53
N LEU A 323 11.36 3.53 25.52
CA LEU A 323 10.31 4.51 25.17
C LEU A 323 9.32 4.74 26.31
N ARG A 324 8.89 3.67 27.00
CA ARG A 324 7.98 3.79 28.16
C ARG A 324 8.65 4.55 29.30
N ILE A 325 9.91 4.23 29.62
CA ILE A 325 10.67 4.91 30.65
C ILE A 325 10.90 6.37 30.28
N LEU A 326 11.34 6.66 29.05
CA LEU A 326 11.51 8.03 28.55
C LEU A 326 10.19 8.81 28.59
N GLY A 327 9.08 8.22 28.20
CA GLY A 327 7.74 8.83 28.26
C GLY A 327 7.27 9.10 29.69
N SER A 328 7.74 8.34 30.69
CA SER A 328 7.44 8.56 32.12
C SER A 328 8.26 9.70 32.73
N VAL A 329 9.36 10.11 32.11
CA VAL A 329 10.19 11.24 32.56
C VAL A 329 9.44 12.54 32.31
N PRO A 330 9.06 13.33 33.34
CA PRO A 330 8.21 14.51 33.17
C PRO A 330 8.71 15.54 32.16
N ILE A 331 10.03 15.61 31.99
CA ILE A 331 10.72 16.53 31.08
C ILE A 331 10.62 16.06 29.63
N LEU A 332 10.64 14.74 29.38
CA LEU A 332 10.59 14.11 28.04
C LEU A 332 9.17 13.72 27.63
N SER A 333 8.24 13.58 28.57
CA SER A 333 6.83 13.21 28.31
C SER A 333 6.07 14.16 27.36
N LYS A 334 6.68 15.30 27.00
CA LYS A 334 6.11 16.28 26.06
C LYS A 334 6.63 16.13 24.63
N LEU A 335 7.58 15.23 24.40
CA LEU A 335 8.09 14.91 23.09
C LEU A 335 7.06 14.07 22.32
N ALA A 336 7.06 14.20 20.99
CA ALA A 336 6.30 13.30 20.13
C ALA A 336 6.96 11.92 20.08
N ASP A 337 6.21 10.85 19.74
CA ASP A 337 6.71 9.48 19.70
C ASP A 337 7.96 9.33 18.82
N ALA A 338 8.01 10.02 17.67
CA ALA A 338 9.17 10.02 16.78
C ALA A 338 10.40 10.73 17.41
N GLU A 339 10.19 11.75 18.23
CA GLU A 339 11.25 12.45 18.96
C GLU A 339 11.74 11.59 20.14
N LEU A 340 10.83 10.88 20.82
CA LEU A 340 11.19 9.91 21.87
C LEU A 340 11.97 8.73 21.29
N GLN A 341 11.61 8.25 20.11
CA GLN A 341 12.37 7.19 19.42
C GLN A 341 13.79 7.67 19.08
N ALA A 342 13.94 8.88 18.52
CA ALA A 342 15.25 9.44 18.23
C ALA A 342 16.13 9.63 19.49
N VAL A 343 15.53 9.89 20.65
CA VAL A 343 16.22 9.92 21.94
C VAL A 343 16.64 8.51 22.37
N ALA A 344 15.73 7.52 22.25
CA ALA A 344 16.02 6.14 22.59
C ALA A 344 17.20 5.57 21.77
N ASP A 345 17.26 5.92 20.48
CA ASP A 345 18.32 5.47 19.55
C ASP A 345 19.70 6.08 19.88
N LEU A 346 19.76 7.16 20.68
CA LEU A 346 21.00 7.79 21.15
C LEU A 346 21.52 7.22 22.48
N MET A 347 20.69 6.43 23.17
CA MET A 347 21.06 5.89 24.47
C MET A 347 21.99 4.69 24.32
N HIS A 348 23.01 4.61 25.14
CA HIS A 348 23.87 3.45 25.23
C HIS A 348 23.89 2.89 26.66
N CYS A 349 24.08 1.58 26.77
CA CYS A 349 24.01 0.87 28.04
C CYS A 349 25.41 0.75 28.63
N GLU A 350 25.57 1.21 29.87
CA GLU A 350 26.80 1.12 30.65
C GLU A 350 26.57 0.28 31.91
N SER A 351 27.62 -0.44 32.34
CA SER A 351 27.57 -1.31 33.52
C SER A 351 28.57 -0.85 34.58
N TYR A 352 28.10 -0.69 35.81
CA TYR A 352 28.91 -0.23 36.94
C TYR A 352 28.91 -1.27 38.05
N LYS A 353 30.09 -1.49 38.64
CA LYS A 353 30.26 -2.37 39.80
C LYS A 353 29.88 -1.68 41.11
N SER A 354 29.50 -2.49 42.11
CA SER A 354 29.15 -1.98 43.44
C SER A 354 30.20 -1.01 43.99
N GLY A 355 29.72 0.10 44.53
CA GLY A 355 30.55 1.18 45.08
C GLY A 355 31.11 2.18 44.06
N THR A 356 30.87 1.98 42.74
CA THR A 356 31.30 2.91 41.72
C THR A 356 30.46 4.18 41.78
N LYS A 357 31.14 5.34 41.83
CA LYS A 357 30.47 6.66 41.70
C LYS A 357 30.19 6.95 40.22
N ILE A 358 28.90 6.86 39.82
CA ILE A 358 28.43 7.15 38.48
C ILE A 358 28.40 8.67 38.24
N ILE A 359 27.92 9.41 39.23
CA ILE A 359 27.95 10.89 39.28
C ILE A 359 28.71 11.31 40.52
N ARG A 360 29.50 12.39 40.40
CA ARG A 360 30.19 13.05 41.53
C ARG A 360 29.61 14.44 41.75
N GLU A 361 29.39 14.81 43.01
CA GLU A 361 28.97 16.15 43.41
C GLU A 361 29.99 17.18 42.92
N GLY A 362 29.52 18.27 42.33
CA GLY A 362 30.33 19.34 41.75
C GLY A 362 30.81 19.13 40.32
N ASP A 363 30.70 17.92 39.74
CA ASP A 363 31.07 17.67 38.35
C ASP A 363 30.13 18.39 37.38
N PRO A 364 30.58 18.75 36.16
CA PRO A 364 29.71 19.31 35.14
C PRO A 364 28.70 18.23 34.64
N GLY A 365 27.43 18.61 34.54
CA GLY A 365 26.36 17.72 34.06
C GLY A 365 26.39 17.48 32.57
N LYS A 366 27.02 16.39 32.11
CA LYS A 366 27.19 16.08 30.68
C LYS A 366 26.18 15.05 30.15
N ALA A 367 25.60 14.22 31.01
CA ALA A 367 24.71 13.13 30.62
C ALA A 367 23.56 12.97 31.62
N PHE A 368 22.56 12.24 31.19
CA PHE A 368 21.37 11.84 31.91
C PHE A 368 21.33 10.31 31.93
N TYR A 369 20.83 9.71 32.99
CA TYR A 369 20.89 8.29 33.24
C TYR A 369 19.52 7.70 33.59
N ILE A 370 19.23 6.48 33.12
CA ILE A 370 18.08 5.65 33.48
C ILE A 370 18.60 4.32 34.01
N ILE A 371 18.17 3.88 35.19
CA ILE A 371 18.53 2.58 35.73
C ILE A 371 17.78 1.49 34.96
N GLN A 372 18.52 0.66 34.22
CA GLN A 372 17.96 -0.54 33.54
C GLN A 372 17.74 -1.67 34.55
N SER A 373 18.75 -1.91 35.43
CA SER A 373 18.68 -2.93 36.49
C SER A 373 19.67 -2.62 37.60
N GLY A 374 19.30 -2.89 38.84
CA GLY A 374 20.11 -2.67 40.03
C GLY A 374 19.68 -1.44 40.82
N GLU A 375 20.42 -1.10 41.85
CA GLU A 375 20.08 0.00 42.76
C GLU A 375 21.23 1.01 42.85
N CYS A 376 20.89 2.30 43.03
CA CYS A 376 21.83 3.38 43.25
C CYS A 376 21.46 4.17 44.50
N LEU A 377 22.51 4.75 45.15
CA LEU A 377 22.35 5.64 46.27
C LEU A 377 22.76 7.07 45.88
N ALA A 378 21.82 8.00 45.95
CA ALA A 378 22.14 9.44 45.84
C ALA A 378 22.53 9.96 47.22
N LYS A 379 23.74 10.54 47.33
CA LYS A 379 24.37 10.99 48.60
C LYS A 379 24.97 12.38 48.47
N THR A 380 24.92 13.13 49.59
CA THR A 380 25.73 14.35 49.79
C THR A 380 26.57 14.14 51.05
N GLY A 381 27.88 14.00 50.86
CA GLY A 381 28.77 13.52 51.93
C GLY A 381 28.38 12.12 52.39
N GLU A 382 28.19 11.91 53.70
CA GLU A 382 27.77 10.64 54.25
C GLU A 382 26.23 10.45 54.29
N LYS A 383 25.46 11.49 54.02
CA LYS A 383 24.00 11.44 54.11
C LYS A 383 23.38 10.90 52.83
N VAL A 384 22.65 9.77 52.93
CA VAL A 384 21.81 9.24 51.83
C VAL A 384 20.58 10.12 51.66
N LEU A 385 20.41 10.69 50.47
CA LEU A 385 19.27 11.53 50.10
C LEU A 385 18.12 10.68 49.57
N ARG A 386 18.45 9.73 48.70
CA ARG A 386 17.45 8.87 48.03
C ARG A 386 18.09 7.56 47.62
N LYS A 387 17.31 6.47 47.67
CA LYS A 387 17.62 5.21 47.01
C LYS A 387 16.88 5.15 45.69
N LEU A 388 17.57 4.76 44.62
CA LEU A 388 17.07 4.70 43.24
C LEU A 388 17.07 3.24 42.82
N HIS A 389 16.00 2.84 42.10
CA HIS A 389 15.72 1.46 41.68
C HIS A 389 15.55 1.38 40.16
N ASP A 390 15.30 0.17 39.65
CA ASP A 390 15.01 -0.09 38.25
C ASP A 390 13.92 0.86 37.71
N GLY A 391 14.20 1.50 36.58
CA GLY A 391 13.30 2.48 35.95
C GLY A 391 13.40 3.91 36.52
N ASP A 392 14.14 4.13 37.64
CA ASP A 392 14.38 5.49 38.15
C ASP A 392 15.38 6.22 37.25
N VAL A 393 15.23 7.54 37.25
CA VAL A 393 16.06 8.46 36.47
C VAL A 393 16.89 9.36 37.37
N PHE A 394 18.10 9.73 36.92
CA PHE A 394 18.95 10.69 37.62
C PHE A 394 19.81 11.48 36.67
N GLY A 395 20.22 12.67 37.10
CA GLY A 395 21.02 13.57 36.29
C GLY A 395 20.26 14.34 35.20
N GLU A 396 18.93 14.31 35.22
CA GLU A 396 18.05 14.97 34.27
C GLU A 396 18.22 16.49 34.24
N MET A 397 18.63 17.07 35.32
CA MET A 397 18.94 18.53 35.40
C MET A 397 20.05 18.94 34.44
N ALA A 398 20.94 18.02 34.07
CA ALA A 398 21.97 18.25 33.08
C ALA A 398 21.41 18.57 31.68
N LEU A 399 20.27 18.07 31.34
CA LEU A 399 19.59 18.37 30.06
C LEU A 399 18.99 19.78 30.04
N LEU A 400 18.68 20.34 31.22
CA LEU A 400 18.00 21.64 31.37
C LEU A 400 18.96 22.79 31.53
N ASN A 401 19.97 22.62 32.42
CA ASN A 401 20.84 23.67 32.89
C ASN A 401 22.31 23.24 32.78
N ASP A 402 23.22 24.21 32.73
CA ASP A 402 24.68 23.97 32.80
C ASP A 402 25.16 24.03 34.27
N GLU A 403 24.34 23.57 35.21
CA GLU A 403 24.66 23.58 36.65
C GLU A 403 25.52 22.36 37.03
N PRO A 404 26.43 22.49 38.00
CA PRO A 404 27.18 21.38 38.55
C PRO A 404 26.25 20.33 39.20
N ARG A 405 26.71 19.08 39.30
CA ARG A 405 26.01 17.99 39.98
C ARG A 405 25.78 18.31 41.47
N VAL A 406 24.56 18.08 41.92
CA VAL A 406 24.15 18.45 43.30
C VAL A 406 24.41 17.36 44.34
N CYS A 407 24.75 16.14 43.90
CA CYS A 407 25.03 15.01 44.78
C CYS A 407 25.82 13.92 44.06
N ASP A 408 26.45 13.03 44.84
CA ASP A 408 27.01 11.77 44.34
C ASP A 408 25.89 10.77 44.04
N VAL A 409 26.01 9.99 42.95
CA VAL A 409 25.21 8.77 42.71
C VAL A 409 26.14 7.58 42.62
N ILE A 410 25.94 6.62 43.52
CA ILE A 410 26.83 5.47 43.75
C ILE A 410 26.06 4.20 43.51
N ALA A 411 26.62 3.24 42.77
CA ALA A 411 26.05 1.92 42.54
C ALA A 411 26.00 1.10 43.85
N ASP A 412 24.80 0.62 44.21
CA ASP A 412 24.57 -0.26 45.38
C ASP A 412 24.31 -1.69 44.88
N GLY A 413 25.38 -2.41 44.60
CA GLY A 413 25.40 -3.65 43.83
C GLY A 413 25.87 -3.44 42.39
N ASP A 414 25.79 -4.47 41.55
CA ASP A 414 26.05 -4.35 40.12
C ASP A 414 24.86 -3.64 39.47
N VAL A 415 25.11 -2.57 38.73
CA VAL A 415 24.10 -1.68 38.15
C VAL A 415 24.32 -1.55 36.64
N ARG A 416 23.25 -1.62 35.88
CA ARG A 416 23.23 -1.27 34.47
C ARG A 416 22.39 -0.02 34.27
N VAL A 417 22.89 0.96 33.53
CA VAL A 417 22.19 2.19 33.23
C VAL A 417 22.22 2.48 31.74
N TYR A 418 21.19 3.13 31.26
CA TYR A 418 21.23 3.81 29.98
C TYR A 418 21.70 5.22 30.16
N GLU A 419 22.70 5.61 29.38
CA GLU A 419 23.28 6.96 29.38
C GLU A 419 22.83 7.72 28.11
N LEU A 420 22.39 8.97 28.29
CA LEU A 420 22.08 9.90 27.23
C LEU A 420 22.95 11.14 27.32
N ASP A 421 23.84 11.30 26.35
CA ASP A 421 24.75 12.47 26.28
C ASP A 421 23.97 13.75 25.90
N LYS A 422 24.22 14.85 26.66
CA LYS A 422 23.57 16.15 26.44
C LYS A 422 23.88 16.76 25.08
N ALA A 423 25.09 16.62 24.58
CA ALA A 423 25.47 17.18 23.28
C ALA A 423 24.80 16.42 22.14
N ALA A 424 24.68 15.07 22.25
CA ALA A 424 23.96 14.25 21.32
C ALA A 424 22.47 14.60 21.30
N PHE A 425 21.84 14.72 22.47
CA PHE A 425 20.45 15.17 22.60
C PHE A 425 20.19 16.53 21.94
N ASN A 426 21.02 17.53 22.27
CA ASN A 426 20.86 18.88 21.73
C ASN A 426 21.12 18.96 20.22
N ARG A 427 21.96 18.12 19.66
CA ARG A 427 22.25 18.05 18.21
C ARG A 427 21.04 17.61 17.40
N ILE A 428 20.25 16.68 17.92
CA ILE A 428 19.09 16.10 17.19
C ILE A 428 17.81 16.90 17.43
N LEU A 429 17.55 17.28 18.68
CA LEU A 429 16.26 17.89 19.07
C LEU A 429 16.36 19.39 19.35
N GLY A 430 17.56 19.95 19.37
CA GLY A 430 17.80 21.32 19.87
C GLY A 430 17.72 21.42 21.39
N SER A 431 17.88 22.63 21.95
CA SER A 431 17.85 22.78 23.42
C SER A 431 16.43 22.44 23.93
N LEU A 432 16.35 21.71 25.06
CA LEU A 432 15.10 21.38 25.72
C LEU A 432 14.25 22.64 26.06
N LYS A 433 14.91 23.78 26.33
CA LYS A 433 14.25 25.09 26.50
C LYS A 433 13.50 25.53 25.23
N ASP A 434 14.04 25.27 24.05
CA ASP A 434 13.39 25.60 22.78
C ASP A 434 12.24 24.65 22.46
N ILE A 435 12.35 23.38 22.80
CA ILE A 435 11.28 22.40 22.71
C ILE A 435 10.11 22.79 23.62
N MET A 436 10.39 23.16 24.88
CA MET A 436 9.37 23.64 25.81
C MET A 436 8.70 24.93 25.33
N LYS A 437 9.44 25.89 24.79
CA LYS A 437 8.88 27.10 24.18
C LYS A 437 8.03 26.79 22.96
N ARG A 438 8.44 25.84 22.10
CA ARG A 438 7.67 25.36 20.95
C ARG A 438 6.36 24.72 21.39
N THR A 439 6.34 23.95 22.47
CA THR A 439 5.14 23.26 22.99
C THR A 439 4.12 24.23 23.59
N VAL A 440 4.57 25.26 24.32
CA VAL A 440 3.70 26.32 24.84
C VAL A 440 3.14 27.18 23.71
N SER A 441 3.95 27.53 22.72
CA SER A 441 3.47 28.26 21.53
C SER A 441 2.63 27.39 20.58
N LYS A 442 2.82 26.07 20.56
CA LYS A 442 1.96 25.14 19.79
C LYS A 442 0.57 25.00 20.39
N ARG A 443 0.39 24.94 21.73
CA ARG A 443 -0.94 24.86 22.36
C ARG A 443 -1.78 26.11 22.12
N THR A 444 -1.19 27.31 22.13
CA THR A 444 -1.90 28.55 21.82
C THR A 444 -2.12 28.73 20.31
N LYS A 445 -1.27 28.12 19.47
CA LYS A 445 -1.37 28.14 18.00
C LYS A 445 -2.09 26.96 17.40
N GLN A 446 -2.20 25.80 18.10
CA GLN A 446 -2.95 24.63 17.58
C GLN A 446 -4.46 24.88 17.55
N ASN A 447 -5.02 25.63 18.50
CA ASN A 447 -6.43 26.06 18.42
C ASN A 447 -6.67 27.16 17.36
N ALA A 448 -5.62 27.91 16.93
CA ALA A 448 -5.69 28.88 15.85
C ALA A 448 -5.11 28.34 14.52
N LYS A 449 -4.32 27.25 14.55
CA LYS A 449 -3.62 26.68 13.40
C LYS A 449 -4.33 25.45 12.79
N ALA A 450 -5.19 24.76 13.53
CA ALA A 450 -6.10 23.76 12.94
C ALA A 450 -7.02 24.42 11.89
N ALA A 451 -7.28 25.72 12.04
CA ALA A 451 -8.00 26.51 11.03
C ALA A 451 -7.08 27.14 9.94
N LYS A 452 -5.75 27.08 10.07
CA LYS A 452 -4.78 27.72 9.13
C LYS A 452 -3.76 26.78 8.49
N LEU A 453 -3.68 25.48 8.89
CA LEU A 453 -2.70 24.53 8.33
C LEU A 453 -3.08 24.02 6.92
N GLY A 454 -4.27 24.36 6.42
CA GLY A 454 -4.67 24.05 5.04
C GLY A 454 -3.96 24.90 3.96
N ASN A 455 -3.40 26.06 4.27
CA ASN A 455 -2.99 27.01 3.23
C ASN A 455 -1.57 27.61 3.34
N SER A 456 -0.71 27.19 4.29
CA SER A 456 0.57 27.86 4.47
C SER A 456 1.71 27.39 3.54
N SER A 457 1.47 26.40 2.69
CA SER A 457 2.44 25.92 1.68
C SER A 457 2.09 26.37 0.25
N LEU A 458 0.88 26.89 0.03
CA LEU A 458 0.42 27.34 -1.28
C LEU A 458 0.91 28.76 -1.56
N ARG A 459 1.25 29.04 -2.83
CA ARG A 459 1.68 30.36 -3.29
C ARG A 459 0.45 31.26 -3.50
N ASP A 460 0.58 32.55 -3.26
CA ASP A 460 -0.45 33.54 -3.57
C ASP A 460 -0.31 34.02 -5.03
N ILE A 461 -0.79 33.20 -5.96
CA ILE A 461 -0.83 33.52 -7.40
C ILE A 461 -2.30 33.70 -7.80
N PRO A 462 -2.76 34.91 -8.09
CA PRO A 462 -4.16 35.14 -8.47
C PRO A 462 -4.51 34.52 -9.83
N LYS A 463 -5.62 33.78 -9.92
CA LYS A 463 -6.07 33.13 -11.18
C LYS A 463 -6.15 34.09 -12.36
N LYS A 464 -6.52 35.35 -12.14
CA LYS A 464 -6.60 36.40 -13.19
C LYS A 464 -5.25 36.75 -13.82
N ASP A 465 -4.15 36.48 -13.11
CA ASP A 465 -2.80 36.73 -13.60
C ASP A 465 -2.27 35.58 -14.45
N LEU A 466 -2.98 34.46 -14.52
CA LEU A 466 -2.65 33.34 -15.38
C LEU A 466 -3.15 33.57 -16.81
N LYS A 467 -2.28 33.30 -17.80
CA LYS A 467 -2.60 33.28 -19.22
C LYS A 467 -2.57 31.84 -19.70
N GLU A 468 -3.67 31.34 -20.24
CA GLU A 468 -3.71 30.04 -20.89
C GLU A 468 -2.91 30.09 -22.19
N VAL A 469 -2.03 29.10 -22.40
CA VAL A 469 -1.09 29.03 -23.52
C VAL A 469 -1.45 27.88 -24.45
N ALA A 470 -1.68 26.69 -23.91
CA ALA A 470 -1.98 25.47 -24.66
C ALA A 470 -2.84 24.51 -23.85
N PHE A 471 -3.44 23.57 -24.55
CA PHE A 471 -4.14 22.44 -23.96
C PHE A 471 -3.18 21.25 -23.81
N LEU A 472 -3.13 20.60 -22.64
CA LEU A 472 -2.23 19.50 -22.34
C LEU A 472 -2.94 18.13 -22.36
N GLY A 473 -4.22 18.09 -21.98
CA GLY A 473 -4.96 16.83 -21.93
C GLY A 473 -6.21 16.88 -21.08
N THR A 474 -6.95 15.77 -21.04
CA THR A 474 -8.16 15.60 -20.25
C THR A 474 -7.86 14.79 -18.98
N GLY A 475 -8.36 15.26 -17.83
CA GLY A 475 -8.40 14.46 -16.59
C GLY A 475 -9.79 13.84 -16.41
N THR A 476 -9.94 13.01 -15.36
CA THR A 476 -11.19 12.28 -15.06
C THR A 476 -12.43 13.18 -14.97
N PHE A 477 -12.29 14.41 -14.48
CA PHE A 477 -13.40 15.35 -14.25
C PHE A 477 -13.22 16.69 -14.96
N GLY A 478 -12.33 16.80 -15.95
CA GLY A 478 -12.10 18.06 -16.62
C GLY A 478 -10.84 18.09 -17.49
N ARG A 479 -10.22 19.25 -17.60
CA ARG A 479 -9.12 19.51 -18.52
C ARG A 479 -7.86 20.02 -17.80
N VAL A 480 -6.72 19.78 -18.41
CA VAL A 480 -5.42 20.32 -17.99
C VAL A 480 -4.90 21.25 -19.09
N SER A 481 -4.59 22.49 -18.72
CA SER A 481 -4.05 23.50 -19.65
C SER A 481 -2.69 23.99 -19.18
N LEU A 482 -1.82 24.29 -20.11
CA LEU A 482 -0.57 25.01 -19.87
C LEU A 482 -0.92 26.47 -19.63
N VAL A 483 -0.45 27.03 -18.52
CA VAL A 483 -0.67 28.44 -18.17
C VAL A 483 0.66 29.11 -17.85
N GLN A 484 0.72 30.41 -18.11
CA GLN A 484 1.87 31.24 -17.78
C GLN A 484 1.44 32.37 -16.84
N ASP A 485 2.16 32.57 -15.76
CA ASP A 485 1.96 33.76 -14.91
C ASP A 485 2.46 35.02 -15.65
N LYS A 486 1.58 35.97 -15.81
CA LYS A 486 1.86 37.25 -16.53
C LYS A 486 2.94 38.10 -15.84
N LYS A 487 3.16 37.90 -14.54
CA LYS A 487 4.11 38.71 -13.77
C LYS A 487 5.50 38.09 -13.73
N SER A 488 5.60 36.81 -13.40
CA SER A 488 6.89 36.09 -13.29
C SER A 488 7.36 35.48 -14.60
N GLY A 489 6.43 35.23 -15.53
CA GLY A 489 6.71 34.42 -16.73
C GLY A 489 6.79 32.91 -16.46
N GLU A 490 6.61 32.48 -15.21
CA GLU A 490 6.68 31.05 -14.82
C GLU A 490 5.57 30.26 -15.51
N VAL A 491 5.93 29.07 -16.00
CA VAL A 491 5.02 28.18 -16.71
C VAL A 491 4.55 27.07 -15.80
N MET A 492 3.23 26.83 -15.78
CA MET A 492 2.58 25.92 -14.85
C MET A 492 1.45 25.15 -15.56
N ALA A 493 0.94 24.10 -14.95
CA ALA A 493 -0.24 23.37 -15.41
C ALA A 493 -1.47 23.73 -14.56
N LEU A 494 -2.60 24.00 -15.20
CA LEU A 494 -3.88 24.28 -14.54
C LEU A 494 -4.86 23.13 -14.81
N LYS A 495 -5.13 22.29 -13.80
CA LYS A 495 -6.14 21.24 -13.84
C LYS A 495 -7.47 21.84 -13.43
N ALA A 496 -8.44 21.93 -14.35
CA ALA A 496 -9.80 22.42 -14.13
C ALA A 496 -10.77 21.23 -14.05
N MET A 497 -11.55 21.12 -12.97
CA MET A 497 -12.46 20.00 -12.70
C MET A 497 -13.90 20.50 -12.60
N SER A 498 -14.85 19.86 -13.28
CA SER A 498 -16.28 20.18 -13.25
C SER A 498 -16.92 19.70 -11.95
N LYS A 499 -17.51 20.64 -11.16
CA LYS A 499 -18.25 20.28 -9.95
C LYS A 499 -19.48 19.43 -10.26
N ALA A 500 -20.14 19.66 -11.40
CA ALA A 500 -21.28 18.86 -11.84
C ALA A 500 -20.89 17.38 -12.00
N GLN A 501 -19.76 17.10 -12.67
CA GLN A 501 -19.25 15.74 -12.83
C GLN A 501 -18.83 15.12 -11.50
N ILE A 502 -18.12 15.87 -10.65
CA ILE A 502 -17.67 15.40 -9.33
C ILE A 502 -18.88 14.98 -8.49
N VAL A 503 -19.94 15.79 -8.46
CA VAL A 503 -21.17 15.48 -7.71
C VAL A 503 -21.94 14.30 -8.33
N ALA A 504 -22.09 14.28 -9.67
CA ALA A 504 -22.77 13.19 -10.38
C ALA A 504 -22.10 11.81 -10.11
N HIS A 505 -20.76 11.79 -9.99
CA HIS A 505 -19.99 10.58 -9.72
C HIS A 505 -19.67 10.37 -8.22
N ARG A 506 -20.21 11.18 -7.31
CA ARG A 506 -20.01 11.12 -5.85
C ARG A 506 -18.54 11.15 -5.44
N GLN A 507 -17.71 11.99 -6.09
CA GLN A 507 -16.27 12.06 -5.90
C GLN A 507 -15.80 13.26 -5.07
N GLN A 508 -16.69 13.93 -4.37
CA GLN A 508 -16.40 15.16 -3.61
C GLN A 508 -15.29 14.92 -2.57
N GLU A 509 -15.41 13.85 -1.80
CA GLU A 509 -14.43 13.48 -0.76
C GLU A 509 -13.07 13.14 -1.37
N ASN A 510 -13.04 12.41 -2.50
CA ASN A 510 -11.81 12.02 -3.17
C ASN A 510 -11.04 13.23 -3.72
N VAL A 511 -11.74 14.20 -4.32
CA VAL A 511 -11.10 15.43 -4.85
C VAL A 511 -10.54 16.30 -3.71
N MET A 512 -11.25 16.40 -2.59
CA MET A 512 -10.75 17.12 -1.41
C MET A 512 -9.53 16.42 -0.81
N ASN A 513 -9.55 15.09 -0.77
CA ASN A 513 -8.45 14.27 -0.28
C ASN A 513 -7.21 14.38 -1.20
N GLU A 514 -7.39 14.35 -2.53
CA GLU A 514 -6.32 14.56 -3.52
C GLU A 514 -5.59 15.88 -3.23
N LYS A 515 -6.31 16.99 -3.13
CA LYS A 515 -5.74 18.30 -2.79
C LYS A 515 -4.96 18.25 -1.47
N ASN A 516 -5.55 17.69 -0.40
CA ASN A 516 -4.94 17.67 0.92
C ASN A 516 -3.64 16.84 0.93
N ILE A 517 -3.62 15.70 0.26
CA ILE A 517 -2.44 14.84 0.13
C ILE A 517 -1.35 15.56 -0.67
N MET A 518 -1.68 16.23 -1.79
CA MET A 518 -0.71 17.00 -2.56
C MET A 518 -0.06 18.11 -1.72
N VAL A 519 -0.85 18.83 -0.90
CA VAL A 519 -0.34 19.87 0.01
C VAL A 519 0.58 19.30 1.09
N MET A 520 0.32 18.07 1.55
CA MET A 520 1.15 17.38 2.55
C MET A 520 2.48 16.86 1.97
N CYS A 521 2.55 16.60 0.66
CA CYS A 521 3.71 16.04 0.01
C CYS A 521 4.68 17.14 -0.46
N ASN A 522 5.95 17.02 -0.04
CA ASN A 522 7.03 17.88 -0.50
C ASN A 522 8.27 17.01 -0.81
N SER A 523 8.30 16.47 -2.02
CA SER A 523 9.40 15.65 -2.55
C SER A 523 9.77 16.14 -3.95
N PRO A 524 11.05 16.08 -4.36
CA PRO A 524 11.47 16.42 -5.73
C PRO A 524 10.86 15.50 -6.79
N PHE A 525 10.36 14.32 -6.39
CA PHE A 525 9.79 13.28 -7.26
C PHE A 525 8.27 13.14 -7.14
N ILE A 526 7.61 14.13 -6.55
CA ILE A 526 6.14 14.25 -6.52
C ILE A 526 5.78 15.61 -7.11
N LEU A 527 4.80 15.63 -8.00
CA LEU A 527 4.32 16.85 -8.65
C LEU A 527 3.82 17.86 -7.60
N LYS A 528 4.34 19.08 -7.66
CA LYS A 528 4.00 20.13 -6.68
C LYS A 528 2.68 20.81 -7.03
N ILE A 529 1.92 21.11 -5.98
CA ILE A 529 0.78 22.01 -6.05
C ILE A 529 1.20 23.42 -5.62
N PHE A 530 0.88 24.44 -6.43
CA PHE A 530 1.24 25.82 -6.16
C PHE A 530 0.08 26.63 -5.58
N SER A 531 -1.15 26.44 -6.10
CA SER A 531 -2.33 27.16 -5.62
C SER A 531 -3.61 26.37 -5.96
N THR A 532 -4.71 26.76 -5.32
CA THR A 532 -6.05 26.23 -5.64
C THR A 532 -7.02 27.38 -5.87
N TYR A 533 -8.01 27.18 -6.76
CA TYR A 533 -9.06 28.15 -7.00
C TYR A 533 -10.40 27.44 -7.17
N LYS A 534 -11.48 28.18 -6.95
CA LYS A 534 -12.84 27.71 -7.23
C LYS A 534 -13.71 28.82 -7.75
N ASP A 535 -14.69 28.46 -8.55
CA ASP A 535 -15.82 29.31 -8.94
C ASP A 535 -17.15 28.53 -8.79
N SER A 536 -18.23 29.03 -9.34
CA SER A 536 -19.56 28.40 -9.25
C SER A 536 -19.63 27.04 -9.96
N GLN A 537 -18.78 26.76 -10.94
CA GLN A 537 -18.86 25.61 -11.82
C GLN A 537 -17.69 24.65 -11.67
N LYS A 538 -16.51 25.15 -11.30
CA LYS A 538 -15.25 24.41 -11.35
C LYS A 538 -14.41 24.57 -10.10
N LEU A 539 -13.58 23.55 -9.86
CA LEU A 539 -12.41 23.57 -8.98
C LEU A 539 -11.14 23.57 -9.84
N TYR A 540 -10.08 24.21 -9.34
CA TYR A 540 -8.81 24.33 -10.07
C TYR A 540 -7.63 24.00 -9.17
N LEU A 541 -6.69 23.19 -9.67
CA LEU A 541 -5.38 22.97 -9.08
C LEU A 541 -4.32 23.59 -9.98
N LEU A 542 -3.51 24.51 -9.45
CA LEU A 542 -2.34 25.04 -10.14
C LEU A 542 -1.14 24.20 -9.75
N LEU A 543 -0.56 23.53 -10.73
CA LEU A 543 0.41 22.47 -10.57
C LEU A 543 1.73 22.83 -11.26
N GLU A 544 2.81 22.16 -10.85
CA GLU A 544 4.07 22.14 -11.57
C GLU A 544 3.87 21.59 -12.99
N TYR A 545 4.58 22.16 -13.96
CA TYR A 545 4.58 21.66 -15.33
C TYR A 545 5.84 20.83 -15.61
N CYS A 546 5.66 19.59 -16.07
CA CYS A 546 6.71 18.70 -16.52
C CYS A 546 6.55 18.50 -18.02
N ASN A 547 7.47 19.03 -18.83
CA ASN A 547 7.35 19.08 -20.29
C ASN A 547 7.94 17.89 -21.04
N GLY A 548 8.50 16.89 -20.33
CA GLY A 548 9.08 15.69 -20.94
C GLY A 548 8.06 14.61 -21.32
N GLY A 549 6.77 14.79 -21.00
CA GLY A 549 5.72 13.82 -21.30
C GLY A 549 5.63 12.70 -20.26
N GLU A 550 4.77 11.72 -20.54
CA GLU A 550 4.53 10.57 -19.67
C GLU A 550 5.66 9.53 -19.79
N LEU A 551 6.00 8.87 -18.68
CA LEU A 551 6.92 7.73 -18.68
C LEU A 551 6.41 6.62 -19.62
N PHE A 552 5.10 6.41 -19.69
CA PHE A 552 4.48 5.49 -20.65
C PHE A 552 4.94 5.72 -22.08
N THR A 553 4.99 6.97 -22.54
CA THR A 553 5.47 7.32 -23.89
C THR A 553 6.94 7.01 -24.10
N VAL A 554 7.75 7.11 -23.04
CA VAL A 554 9.18 6.75 -23.08
C VAL A 554 9.39 5.23 -23.14
N LEU A 555 8.53 4.46 -22.43
CA LEU A 555 8.61 2.99 -22.42
C LEU A 555 8.12 2.34 -23.71
N HIS A 556 7.10 2.94 -24.37
CA HIS A 556 6.41 2.36 -25.53
C HIS A 556 6.60 3.25 -26.76
N THR A 557 7.71 3.06 -27.43
CA THR A 557 7.99 3.71 -28.72
C THR A 557 7.61 2.80 -29.90
N VAL A 558 7.60 3.34 -31.11
CA VAL A 558 7.36 2.54 -32.32
C VAL A 558 8.52 1.55 -32.57
N GLU A 559 9.72 1.89 -32.09
CA GLU A 559 10.96 1.13 -32.41
C GLU A 559 11.30 0.09 -31.32
N SER A 560 10.87 0.29 -30.08
CA SER A 560 11.17 -0.62 -28.96
C SER A 560 10.17 -0.52 -27.82
N ASP A 561 9.93 -1.63 -27.15
CA ASP A 561 9.24 -1.69 -25.87
C ASP A 561 10.27 -1.81 -24.74
N GLY A 562 10.05 -1.05 -23.66
CA GLY A 562 10.97 -0.96 -22.52
C GLY A 562 12.15 -0.03 -22.75
N VAL A 563 12.96 0.14 -21.72
CA VAL A 563 14.15 1.00 -21.71
C VAL A 563 15.38 0.22 -21.20
N PRO A 564 16.61 0.70 -21.52
CA PRO A 564 17.82 0.10 -20.98
C PRO A 564 17.80 0.07 -19.45
N GLU A 565 18.36 -0.98 -18.84
CA GLU A 565 18.38 -1.22 -17.40
C GLU A 565 18.80 0.01 -16.58
N ARG A 566 19.87 0.70 -16.97
CA ARG A 566 20.37 1.89 -16.26
C ARG A 566 19.35 3.04 -16.26
N GLN A 567 18.57 3.17 -17.33
CA GLN A 567 17.48 4.14 -17.41
C GLN A 567 16.29 3.71 -16.56
N ALA A 568 15.95 2.41 -16.54
CA ALA A 568 14.94 1.85 -15.66
C ALA A 568 15.32 2.05 -14.17
N GLN A 569 16.58 1.79 -13.79
CA GLN A 569 17.09 2.03 -12.44
C GLN A 569 16.98 3.51 -12.06
N PHE A 570 17.32 4.44 -12.96
CA PHE A 570 17.20 5.87 -12.70
C PHE A 570 15.76 6.29 -12.38
N TYR A 571 14.79 5.82 -13.17
CA TYR A 571 13.37 6.10 -12.90
C TYR A 571 12.87 5.39 -11.63
N ALA A 572 13.32 4.17 -11.39
CA ALA A 572 13.00 3.43 -10.18
C ALA A 572 13.46 4.17 -8.91
N VAL A 573 14.64 4.79 -8.91
CA VAL A 573 15.14 5.62 -7.80
C VAL A 573 14.21 6.81 -7.55
N CYS A 574 13.77 7.51 -8.59
CA CYS A 574 12.82 8.63 -8.44
C CYS A 574 11.49 8.16 -7.83
N VAL A 575 10.94 7.05 -8.35
CA VAL A 575 9.65 6.51 -7.91
C VAL A 575 9.73 5.99 -6.47
N ILE A 576 10.75 5.20 -6.12
CA ILE A 576 10.85 4.67 -4.75
C ILE A 576 11.11 5.77 -3.72
N SER A 577 11.83 6.84 -4.06
CA SER A 577 12.00 8.02 -3.20
C SER A 577 10.67 8.75 -2.97
N ALA A 578 9.81 8.85 -4.00
CA ALA A 578 8.47 9.39 -3.85
C ALA A 578 7.59 8.51 -2.94
N LEU A 579 7.61 7.18 -3.14
CA LEU A 579 6.88 6.21 -2.31
C LEU A 579 7.37 6.21 -0.86
N GLN A 580 8.68 6.35 -0.63
CA GLN A 580 9.26 6.49 0.71
C GLN A 580 8.72 7.73 1.42
N HIS A 581 8.68 8.89 0.72
CA HIS A 581 8.10 10.11 1.26
C HIS A 581 6.62 9.94 1.63
N MET A 582 5.80 9.32 0.77
CA MET A 582 4.39 9.04 1.04
C MET A 582 4.21 8.05 2.20
N SER A 583 4.99 6.96 2.19
CA SER A 583 4.96 5.93 3.25
C SER A 583 5.29 6.51 4.64
N SER A 584 6.23 7.47 4.74
CA SER A 584 6.56 8.16 5.99
C SER A 584 5.40 8.95 6.59
N LYS A 585 4.37 9.26 5.78
CA LYS A 585 3.14 9.97 6.15
C LYS A 585 1.92 9.03 6.24
N ASN A 586 2.13 7.71 6.22
CA ASN A 586 1.09 6.68 6.14
C ASN A 586 0.16 6.85 4.92
N ILE A 587 0.65 7.40 3.82
CA ILE A 587 -0.10 7.54 2.57
C ILE A 587 0.18 6.30 1.72
N ALA A 588 -0.89 5.62 1.29
CA ALA A 588 -0.89 4.64 0.22
C ALA A 588 -1.33 5.32 -1.08
N TYR A 589 -0.52 5.22 -2.13
CA TYR A 589 -0.73 5.90 -3.41
C TYR A 589 -1.77 5.19 -4.28
N ARG A 590 -1.67 3.86 -4.44
CA ARG A 590 -2.65 2.93 -5.02
C ARG A 590 -2.93 3.05 -6.52
N ASP A 591 -2.20 3.88 -7.26
CA ASP A 591 -2.34 4.00 -8.72
C ASP A 591 -1.00 4.21 -9.43
N LEU A 592 0.04 3.47 -8.98
CA LEU A 592 1.33 3.51 -9.64
C LEU A 592 1.26 2.79 -10.98
N LYS A 593 1.62 3.52 -12.05
CA LYS A 593 1.74 3.04 -13.43
C LYS A 593 2.52 4.05 -14.27
N PRO A 594 3.02 3.70 -15.46
CA PRO A 594 3.80 4.61 -16.29
C PRO A 594 3.07 5.90 -16.72
N GLU A 595 1.75 5.86 -16.89
CA GLU A 595 0.93 7.03 -17.23
C GLU A 595 0.86 8.05 -16.10
N ASN A 596 1.01 7.60 -14.85
CA ASN A 596 0.98 8.46 -13.66
C ASN A 596 2.37 8.93 -13.22
N ALA A 597 3.34 8.88 -14.13
CA ALA A 597 4.69 9.35 -13.94
C ALA A 597 5.09 10.26 -15.11
N LEU A 598 5.37 11.55 -14.82
CA LEU A 598 5.84 12.52 -15.81
C LEU A 598 7.35 12.69 -15.73
N ILE A 599 7.97 12.96 -16.88
CA ILE A 599 9.38 13.30 -16.99
C ILE A 599 9.50 14.82 -17.05
N ASP A 600 10.40 15.39 -16.25
CA ASP A 600 10.69 16.82 -16.31
C ASP A 600 11.77 17.14 -17.38
N SER A 601 12.05 18.44 -17.60
CA SER A 601 13.03 18.90 -18.57
C SER A 601 14.46 18.42 -18.34
N GLU A 602 14.78 17.96 -17.12
CA GLU A 602 16.09 17.43 -16.74
C GLU A 602 16.16 15.89 -16.87
N GLY A 603 15.05 15.24 -17.23
CA GLY A 603 14.93 13.79 -17.38
C GLY A 603 14.53 13.05 -16.10
N TYR A 604 14.21 13.74 -15.01
CA TYR A 604 13.76 13.11 -13.76
C TYR A 604 12.27 12.78 -13.80
N CYS A 605 11.94 11.64 -13.21
CA CYS A 605 10.56 11.15 -13.11
C CYS A 605 9.85 11.70 -11.86
N LYS A 606 8.59 12.13 -12.02
CA LYS A 606 7.72 12.60 -10.92
C LYS A 606 6.39 11.89 -10.94
N ILE A 607 5.94 11.44 -9.78
CA ILE A 607 4.60 10.86 -9.58
C ILE A 607 3.56 11.99 -9.61
N ILE A 608 2.47 11.73 -10.34
CA ILE A 608 1.33 12.63 -10.49
C ILE A 608 0.04 11.94 -10.01
N ASP A 609 -1.06 12.64 -10.00
CA ASP A 609 -2.43 12.15 -9.74
C ASP A 609 -2.62 11.42 -8.40
N MET A 610 -2.99 12.18 -7.37
CA MET A 610 -3.29 11.65 -6.04
C MET A 610 -4.77 11.26 -5.86
N GLY A 611 -5.53 11.09 -6.95
CA GLY A 611 -6.98 10.80 -6.91
C GLY A 611 -7.35 9.51 -6.18
N PHE A 612 -6.46 8.53 -6.16
CA PHE A 612 -6.64 7.30 -5.38
C PHE A 612 -5.78 7.23 -4.11
N ALA A 613 -4.92 8.22 -3.87
CA ALA A 613 -4.09 8.23 -2.67
C ALA A 613 -4.93 8.35 -1.40
N LYS A 614 -4.53 7.69 -0.32
CA LYS A 614 -5.26 7.69 0.95
C LYS A 614 -4.31 7.57 2.13
N ILE A 615 -4.61 8.29 3.23
CA ILE A 615 -3.95 8.06 4.52
C ILE A 615 -4.54 6.79 5.12
N VAL A 616 -3.70 5.77 5.30
CA VAL A 616 -4.10 4.43 5.78
C VAL A 616 -3.28 4.07 7.00
N ALA A 617 -3.87 4.20 8.18
CA ALA A 617 -3.22 3.81 9.43
C ALA A 617 -3.10 2.28 9.54
N ASN A 618 -4.16 1.54 9.19
CA ASN A 618 -4.22 0.09 9.23
C ASN A 618 -4.55 -0.48 7.86
N LYS A 619 -5.82 -0.76 7.56
CA LYS A 619 -6.29 -1.30 6.29
C LYS A 619 -7.44 -0.49 5.70
N THR A 620 -7.51 -0.46 4.37
CA THR A 620 -8.65 0.04 3.59
C THR A 620 -9.17 -1.05 2.66
N PHE A 621 -10.46 -0.98 2.30
CA PHE A 621 -11.13 -2.00 1.48
C PHE A 621 -11.65 -1.45 0.15
N THR A 622 -11.35 -0.19 -0.17
CA THR A 622 -11.73 0.41 -1.45
C THR A 622 -10.93 -0.23 -2.57
N LEU A 623 -11.58 -0.87 -3.54
CA LEU A 623 -10.90 -1.37 -4.72
C LEU A 623 -10.70 -0.23 -5.72
N CYS A 624 -9.46 0.08 -6.04
CA CYS A 624 -9.07 1.08 -7.03
C CYS A 624 -7.68 0.78 -7.57
N GLY A 625 -7.36 1.33 -8.71
CA GLY A 625 -6.09 1.21 -9.40
C GLY A 625 -6.24 0.61 -10.79
N THR A 626 -5.16 0.11 -11.33
CA THR A 626 -5.04 -0.43 -12.68
C THR A 626 -4.96 -1.97 -12.63
N PRO A 627 -5.78 -2.72 -13.36
CA PRO A 627 -5.87 -4.19 -13.23
C PRO A 627 -4.52 -4.91 -13.21
N GLU A 628 -3.60 -4.57 -14.10
CA GLU A 628 -2.29 -5.22 -14.22
C GLU A 628 -1.35 -4.90 -13.05
N TYR A 629 -1.60 -3.83 -12.32
CA TYR A 629 -0.84 -3.35 -11.18
C TYR A 629 -1.44 -3.70 -9.82
N LEU A 630 -2.68 -4.29 -9.81
CA LEU A 630 -3.36 -4.65 -8.57
C LEU A 630 -2.58 -5.72 -7.80
N ALA A 631 -2.43 -5.49 -6.50
CA ALA A 631 -1.87 -6.49 -5.60
C ALA A 631 -2.90 -7.61 -5.32
N PRO A 632 -2.45 -8.86 -5.04
CA PRO A 632 -3.34 -10.00 -4.79
C PRO A 632 -4.38 -9.75 -3.70
N GLU A 633 -4.02 -9.04 -2.63
CA GLU A 633 -4.92 -8.69 -1.53
C GLU A 633 -6.05 -7.74 -1.95
N ILE A 634 -5.82 -6.89 -2.96
CA ILE A 634 -6.87 -6.04 -3.56
C ILE A 634 -7.81 -6.92 -4.39
N VAL A 635 -7.26 -7.77 -5.25
CA VAL A 635 -8.03 -8.69 -6.11
C VAL A 635 -8.90 -9.62 -5.27
N LEU A 636 -8.38 -10.10 -4.14
CA LEU A 636 -9.06 -11.01 -3.22
C LEU A 636 -9.94 -10.28 -2.17
N GLY A 637 -9.99 -8.94 -2.15
CA GLY A 637 -10.81 -8.16 -1.23
C GLY A 637 -10.43 -8.28 0.25
N ARG A 638 -9.19 -8.64 0.57
CA ARG A 638 -8.70 -8.90 1.95
C ARG A 638 -8.34 -7.65 2.75
N GLY A 639 -8.62 -6.46 2.19
CA GLY A 639 -8.13 -5.19 2.73
C GLY A 639 -6.62 -5.01 2.50
N HIS A 640 -6.20 -3.76 2.34
CA HIS A 640 -4.84 -3.43 1.94
C HIS A 640 -4.34 -2.13 2.60
N ASN A 641 -3.04 -1.93 2.54
CA ASN A 641 -2.35 -0.74 3.03
C ASN A 641 -1.27 -0.32 2.02
N LYS A 642 -0.27 0.43 2.45
CA LYS A 642 0.86 0.89 1.60
C LYS A 642 1.66 -0.23 0.93
N GLY A 643 1.55 -1.47 1.38
CA GLY A 643 2.21 -2.63 0.76
C GLY A 643 1.80 -2.86 -0.70
N VAL A 644 0.63 -2.36 -1.12
CA VAL A 644 0.20 -2.44 -2.53
C VAL A 644 1.06 -1.59 -3.45
N ASP A 645 1.63 -0.49 -2.94
CA ASP A 645 2.53 0.38 -3.71
C ASP A 645 3.88 -0.31 -3.96
N HIS A 646 4.36 -1.13 -3.01
CA HIS A 646 5.57 -1.93 -3.18
C HIS A 646 5.38 -3.04 -4.23
N TRP A 647 4.20 -3.68 -4.25
CA TRP A 647 3.82 -4.60 -5.32
C TRP A 647 3.80 -3.89 -6.67
N ALA A 648 3.08 -2.77 -6.78
CA ALA A 648 2.99 -1.98 -8.01
C ALA A 648 4.37 -1.48 -8.48
N PHE A 649 5.27 -1.12 -7.55
CA PHE A 649 6.65 -0.78 -7.86
C PHE A 649 7.42 -1.96 -8.48
N GLY A 650 7.20 -3.18 -7.98
CA GLY A 650 7.77 -4.39 -8.59
C GLY A 650 7.26 -4.64 -10.01
N ILE A 651 5.96 -4.39 -10.27
CA ILE A 651 5.40 -4.44 -11.63
C ILE A 651 6.06 -3.40 -12.52
N LEU A 652 6.17 -2.16 -12.05
CA LEU A 652 6.78 -1.06 -12.81
C LEU A 652 8.25 -1.35 -13.16
N CYS A 653 9.05 -1.85 -12.22
CA CYS A 653 10.44 -2.24 -12.48
C CYS A 653 10.53 -3.33 -13.56
N TYR A 654 9.63 -4.31 -13.54
CA TYR A 654 9.56 -5.33 -14.57
C TYR A 654 9.19 -4.73 -15.93
N GLU A 655 8.13 -3.94 -15.99
CA GLU A 655 7.61 -3.35 -17.23
C GLU A 655 8.58 -2.37 -17.86
N MET A 656 9.28 -1.56 -17.07
CA MET A 656 10.30 -0.65 -17.59
C MET A 656 11.38 -1.37 -18.42
N ILE A 657 11.76 -2.59 -18.05
CA ILE A 657 12.79 -3.37 -18.72
C ILE A 657 12.20 -4.30 -19.80
N ALA A 658 11.07 -4.95 -19.50
CA ALA A 658 10.47 -5.95 -20.38
C ALA A 658 9.54 -5.35 -21.44
N GLY A 659 9.01 -4.13 -21.20
CA GLY A 659 8.04 -3.48 -22.06
C GLY A 659 6.59 -3.96 -21.88
N TYR A 660 6.33 -4.83 -20.88
CA TYR A 660 4.99 -5.33 -20.55
C TYR A 660 4.92 -5.78 -19.10
N SER A 661 3.70 -5.82 -18.52
CA SER A 661 3.47 -6.30 -17.16
C SER A 661 3.74 -7.81 -17.02
N PRO A 662 4.32 -8.28 -15.89
CA PRO A 662 4.61 -9.71 -15.69
C PRO A 662 3.35 -10.59 -15.64
N PHE A 663 2.17 -10.02 -15.46
CA PHE A 663 0.89 -10.71 -15.36
C PHE A 663 -0.07 -10.42 -16.52
N ALA A 664 0.38 -9.65 -17.52
CA ALA A 664 -0.40 -9.33 -18.71
C ALA A 664 -0.92 -10.60 -19.43
N ASP A 665 -2.08 -10.50 -20.02
CA ASP A 665 -2.55 -11.47 -21.02
C ASP A 665 -2.19 -10.94 -22.42
N MET A 666 -1.10 -11.45 -22.96
CA MET A 666 -0.53 -10.99 -24.23
C MET A 666 -1.39 -11.35 -25.45
N GLU A 667 -2.36 -12.28 -25.30
CA GLU A 667 -3.17 -12.75 -26.40
C GLU A 667 -4.47 -11.97 -26.58
N ASN A 668 -5.21 -11.75 -25.47
CA ASN A 668 -6.58 -11.23 -25.53
C ASN A 668 -6.83 -10.03 -24.62
N ALA A 669 -5.86 -9.61 -23.80
CA ALA A 669 -6.00 -8.60 -22.76
C ALA A 669 -7.18 -8.89 -21.80
N ASP A 670 -7.44 -10.19 -21.51
CA ASP A 670 -8.55 -10.63 -20.68
C ASP A 670 -8.28 -10.28 -19.19
N GLN A 671 -9.09 -9.39 -18.66
CA GLN A 671 -8.98 -8.94 -17.27
C GLN A 671 -9.16 -10.06 -16.25
N VAL A 672 -10.01 -11.05 -16.52
CA VAL A 672 -10.17 -12.24 -15.66
C VAL A 672 -8.87 -13.01 -15.58
N LYS A 673 -8.23 -13.22 -16.72
CA LYS A 673 -6.96 -13.96 -16.81
C LYS A 673 -5.82 -13.18 -16.15
N ILE A 674 -5.78 -11.86 -16.29
CA ILE A 674 -4.82 -10.98 -15.57
C ILE A 674 -5.00 -11.16 -14.06
N CYS A 675 -6.21 -11.01 -13.53
CA CYS A 675 -6.50 -11.22 -12.11
C CYS A 675 -6.11 -12.62 -11.62
N GLN A 676 -6.41 -13.66 -12.41
CA GLN A 676 -5.99 -15.03 -12.10
C GLN A 676 -4.46 -15.20 -12.08
N ASN A 677 -3.73 -14.57 -13.02
CA ASN A 677 -2.27 -14.60 -13.06
C ASN A 677 -1.67 -13.92 -11.82
N ILE A 678 -2.22 -12.77 -11.40
CA ILE A 678 -1.83 -12.05 -10.18
C ILE A 678 -2.02 -12.96 -8.94
N VAL A 679 -3.19 -13.59 -8.79
CA VAL A 679 -3.48 -14.47 -7.65
C VAL A 679 -2.59 -15.72 -7.65
N LYS A 680 -2.28 -16.28 -8.83
CA LYS A 680 -1.34 -17.40 -8.97
C LYS A 680 0.09 -16.98 -8.64
N GLY A 681 0.50 -15.76 -8.97
CA GLY A 681 1.82 -15.17 -8.66
C GLY A 681 2.99 -15.87 -9.38
N LYS A 682 2.76 -16.50 -10.53
CA LYS A 682 3.85 -17.15 -11.29
C LYS A 682 4.59 -16.11 -12.12
N LEU A 683 5.85 -15.85 -11.76
CA LEU A 683 6.73 -14.93 -12.47
C LEU A 683 7.59 -15.67 -13.51
N THR A 684 7.70 -15.09 -14.69
CA THR A 684 8.65 -15.49 -15.74
C THR A 684 9.40 -14.26 -16.19
N PHE A 685 10.67 -14.41 -16.59
CA PHE A 685 11.51 -13.30 -17.02
C PHE A 685 12.06 -13.55 -18.42
N PRO A 686 12.14 -12.53 -19.27
CA PRO A 686 12.81 -12.63 -20.58
C PRO A 686 14.28 -13.04 -20.44
N LYS A 687 14.86 -13.58 -21.53
CA LYS A 687 16.29 -13.85 -21.57
C LYS A 687 17.08 -12.54 -21.51
N GLY A 688 18.15 -12.53 -20.71
CA GLY A 688 19.01 -11.35 -20.55
C GLY A 688 18.51 -10.33 -19.54
N PHE A 689 17.40 -10.59 -18.84
CA PHE A 689 16.94 -9.73 -17.75
C PHE A 689 17.99 -9.69 -16.63
N ASP A 690 18.31 -8.51 -16.11
CA ASP A 690 19.33 -8.35 -15.06
C ASP A 690 19.02 -9.18 -13.81
N SER A 691 20.05 -9.81 -13.23
CA SER A 691 19.90 -10.71 -12.10
C SER A 691 19.54 -9.98 -10.81
N LYS A 692 20.13 -8.81 -10.54
CA LYS A 692 19.89 -8.02 -9.32
C LYS A 692 18.48 -7.42 -9.33
N CYS A 693 18.07 -6.88 -10.48
CA CYS A 693 16.70 -6.40 -10.68
C CYS A 693 15.67 -7.55 -10.54
N LYS A 694 15.98 -8.71 -11.13
CA LYS A 694 15.12 -9.92 -10.98
C LYS A 694 14.94 -10.33 -9.53
N ASP A 695 15.98 -10.29 -8.72
CA ASP A 695 15.90 -10.67 -7.31
C ASP A 695 15.11 -9.63 -6.51
N LEU A 696 15.28 -8.34 -6.76
CA LEU A 696 14.44 -7.28 -6.21
C LEU A 696 12.95 -7.52 -6.55
N ILE A 697 12.62 -7.76 -7.82
CA ILE A 697 11.24 -7.98 -8.27
C ILE A 697 10.61 -9.19 -7.57
N LYS A 698 11.34 -10.29 -7.39
CA LYS A 698 10.84 -11.47 -6.66
C LYS A 698 10.49 -11.16 -5.22
N LEU A 699 11.27 -10.30 -4.54
CA LEU A 699 11.02 -9.88 -3.16
C LEU A 699 9.83 -8.90 -3.05
N LEU A 700 9.59 -8.07 -4.08
CA LEU A 700 8.47 -7.15 -4.15
C LEU A 700 7.15 -7.84 -4.55
N LEU A 701 7.19 -8.81 -5.47
CA LEU A 701 6.03 -9.54 -5.97
C LEU A 701 5.71 -10.79 -5.14
N VAL A 702 5.88 -10.69 -3.82
CA VAL A 702 5.43 -11.69 -2.85
C VAL A 702 3.93 -11.52 -2.60
N ARG A 703 3.16 -12.62 -2.76
CA ARG A 703 1.69 -12.59 -2.66
C ARG A 703 1.18 -12.24 -1.26
N ASP A 704 1.88 -12.71 -0.24
CA ASP A 704 1.58 -12.37 1.15
C ASP A 704 2.19 -11.01 1.49
N PRO A 705 1.37 -9.97 1.78
CA PRO A 705 1.90 -8.64 2.07
C PRO A 705 2.79 -8.60 3.31
N SER A 706 2.65 -9.52 4.28
CA SER A 706 3.49 -9.56 5.49
C SER A 706 4.96 -9.95 5.20
N HIS A 707 5.18 -10.71 4.14
CA HIS A 707 6.51 -11.14 3.68
C HIS A 707 7.06 -10.30 2.53
N ARG A 708 6.29 -9.33 2.04
CA ARG A 708 6.68 -8.46 0.92
C ARG A 708 7.75 -7.48 1.35
N LEU A 709 8.81 -7.35 0.56
CA LEU A 709 9.86 -6.34 0.80
C LEU A 709 9.25 -4.93 0.89
N GLY A 710 9.70 -4.14 1.86
CA GLY A 710 9.11 -2.85 2.20
C GLY A 710 8.01 -2.92 3.28
N MET A 711 7.44 -4.11 3.53
CA MET A 711 6.54 -4.37 4.67
C MET A 711 7.24 -5.08 5.82
N THR A 712 8.42 -5.63 5.57
CA THR A 712 9.31 -6.26 6.55
C THR A 712 10.16 -5.21 7.29
N LYS A 713 11.04 -5.66 8.20
CA LYS A 713 12.00 -4.82 8.93
C LYS A 713 12.78 -3.89 7.97
N GLY A 714 12.94 -2.64 8.36
CA GLY A 714 13.57 -1.60 7.53
C GLY A 714 12.60 -0.85 6.62
N GLY A 715 11.37 -1.36 6.43
CA GLY A 715 10.36 -0.69 5.61
C GLY A 715 10.86 -0.41 4.19
N VAL A 716 10.52 0.76 3.64
CA VAL A 716 10.95 1.15 2.28
C VAL A 716 12.47 1.25 2.16
N GLN A 717 13.20 1.52 3.24
CA GLN A 717 14.66 1.56 3.23
C GLN A 717 15.24 0.19 2.81
N ALA A 718 14.63 -0.91 3.25
CA ALA A 718 15.06 -2.25 2.85
C ALA A 718 14.94 -2.49 1.32
N ILE A 719 14.07 -1.75 0.63
CA ILE A 719 14.01 -1.76 -0.85
C ILE A 719 15.20 -1.00 -1.41
N CYS A 720 15.53 0.16 -0.84
CA CYS A 720 16.67 1.00 -1.26
C CYS A 720 18.03 0.31 -1.04
N ASP A 721 18.12 -0.55 -0.03
CA ASP A 721 19.34 -1.29 0.33
C ASP A 721 19.60 -2.53 -0.56
N GLN A 722 18.72 -2.84 -1.53
CA GLN A 722 18.90 -4.00 -2.40
C GLN A 722 20.09 -3.81 -3.36
N GLU A 723 20.70 -4.93 -3.76
CA GLU A 723 21.90 -4.94 -4.59
C GLU A 723 21.73 -4.20 -5.94
N TRP A 724 20.51 -4.16 -6.46
CA TRP A 724 20.21 -3.41 -7.68
C TRP A 724 20.44 -1.90 -7.54
N PHE A 725 20.40 -1.37 -6.32
CA PHE A 725 20.63 0.03 -5.99
C PHE A 725 21.99 0.29 -5.32
N SER A 726 22.92 -0.68 -5.32
CA SER A 726 24.18 -0.58 -4.58
C SER A 726 25.13 0.54 -5.07
N ASP A 727 24.96 1.01 -6.31
CA ASP A 727 25.74 2.11 -6.91
C ASP A 727 25.01 3.48 -6.85
N VAL A 728 23.86 3.56 -6.17
CA VAL A 728 23.01 4.76 -6.12
C VAL A 728 23.48 5.70 -5.01
N ASP A 729 23.84 6.93 -5.38
CA ASP A 729 24.03 8.05 -4.47
C ASP A 729 22.68 8.76 -4.23
N TRP A 730 21.98 8.34 -3.18
CA TRP A 730 20.63 8.83 -2.83
C TRP A 730 20.59 10.34 -2.58
N ASP A 731 21.63 10.93 -1.99
CA ASP A 731 21.69 12.37 -1.72
C ASP A 731 21.86 13.16 -3.02
N ALA A 732 22.68 12.66 -3.93
CA ALA A 732 22.86 13.26 -5.26
C ALA A 732 21.55 13.18 -6.07
N TYR A 733 20.81 12.06 -6.02
CA TYR A 733 19.50 11.94 -6.65
C TYR A 733 18.47 12.89 -6.04
N ASN A 734 18.34 12.92 -4.72
CA ASN A 734 17.39 13.80 -4.02
C ASN A 734 17.70 15.29 -4.26
N SER A 735 18.95 15.64 -4.53
CA SER A 735 19.38 17.00 -4.90
C SER A 735 19.36 17.25 -6.41
N LYS A 736 18.91 16.29 -7.23
CA LYS A 736 18.92 16.33 -8.71
C LYS A 736 20.29 16.64 -9.33
N LYS A 737 21.35 16.11 -8.74
CA LYS A 737 22.74 16.28 -9.25
C LYS A 737 23.20 15.17 -10.19
N VAL A 738 22.48 14.05 -10.23
CA VAL A 738 22.79 12.93 -11.12
C VAL A 738 22.27 13.26 -12.52
N LYS A 739 23.12 13.14 -13.52
CA LYS A 739 22.71 13.35 -14.91
C LYS A 739 21.79 12.21 -15.36
N ALA A 740 20.59 12.55 -15.83
CA ALA A 740 19.65 11.56 -16.36
C ALA A 740 20.24 10.84 -17.58
N PRO A 741 20.05 9.51 -17.69
CA PRO A 741 20.51 8.73 -18.86
C PRO A 741 19.80 9.15 -20.16
N TRP A 742 18.60 9.65 -20.05
CA TRP A 742 17.80 10.18 -21.14
C TRP A 742 17.17 11.51 -20.72
N VAL A 743 17.22 12.50 -21.59
CA VAL A 743 16.64 13.83 -21.37
C VAL A 743 15.70 14.12 -22.53
N PRO A 744 14.46 14.58 -22.26
CA PRO A 744 13.51 14.88 -23.31
C PRO A 744 13.98 16.05 -24.19
N ASN A 745 13.63 15.99 -25.46
CA ASN A 745 13.93 17.09 -26.39
C ASN A 745 12.86 18.17 -26.26
N CYS A 746 13.08 19.14 -25.35
CA CYS A 746 12.20 20.28 -25.14
C CYS A 746 12.82 21.54 -25.76
N LYS A 747 12.08 22.23 -26.63
CA LYS A 747 12.57 23.44 -27.33
C LYS A 747 12.67 24.63 -26.39
N ASP A 748 11.66 24.80 -25.55
CA ASP A 748 11.55 25.86 -24.56
C ASP A 748 10.56 25.45 -23.44
N PRO A 749 10.40 26.21 -22.37
CA PRO A 749 9.47 25.90 -21.29
C PRO A 749 7.98 25.80 -21.68
N LEU A 750 7.59 26.33 -22.85
CA LEU A 750 6.22 26.27 -23.38
C LEU A 750 6.00 25.09 -24.33
N ASP A 751 7.03 24.28 -24.57
CA ASP A 751 6.96 23.16 -25.52
C ASP A 751 6.01 22.07 -25.00
N VAL A 752 4.97 21.78 -25.77
CA VAL A 752 3.94 20.76 -25.48
C VAL A 752 4.06 19.56 -26.45
N SER A 753 5.13 19.49 -27.25
CA SER A 753 5.29 18.47 -28.31
C SER A 753 5.39 17.03 -27.79
N ASN A 754 5.70 16.85 -26.50
CA ASN A 754 5.77 15.56 -25.82
C ASN A 754 4.42 15.07 -25.27
N PHE A 755 3.34 15.81 -25.51
CA PHE A 755 1.98 15.42 -25.16
C PHE A 755 1.17 15.09 -26.40
N ASP A 756 0.33 14.06 -26.31
CA ASP A 756 -0.56 13.70 -27.41
C ASP A 756 -1.64 14.77 -27.63
N PRO A 757 -2.01 15.05 -28.88
CA PRO A 757 -3.11 15.98 -29.16
C PRO A 757 -4.43 15.33 -28.76
N TYR A 758 -5.26 16.07 -27.99
CA TYR A 758 -6.58 15.67 -27.56
C TYR A 758 -7.67 16.55 -28.18
N ASP A 759 -8.84 15.99 -28.43
CA ASP A 759 -10.02 16.77 -28.83
C ASP A 759 -10.51 17.62 -27.65
N GLN A 760 -10.90 18.88 -27.94
CA GLN A 760 -11.17 19.92 -26.96
C GLN A 760 -12.61 19.90 -26.42
N GLU A 761 -13.28 18.75 -26.32
CA GLU A 761 -14.62 18.73 -25.74
C GLU A 761 -14.59 18.99 -24.23
N GLU A 762 -15.26 20.05 -23.80
CA GLU A 762 -15.39 20.42 -22.40
C GLU A 762 -16.83 20.19 -21.93
N TYR A 763 -17.00 19.39 -20.86
CA TYR A 763 -18.31 19.24 -20.24
C TYR A 763 -18.69 20.52 -19.49
N TYR A 764 -19.81 21.12 -19.88
CA TYR A 764 -20.40 22.30 -19.25
C TYR A 764 -21.90 22.08 -19.05
N ASP A 765 -22.37 22.17 -17.79
CA ASP A 765 -23.79 22.12 -17.46
C ASP A 765 -24.23 23.52 -16.98
N PRO A 766 -24.91 24.30 -17.82
CA PRO A 766 -25.35 25.65 -17.49
C PRO A 766 -26.38 25.68 -16.36
N ASN A 767 -27.07 24.59 -16.10
CA ASN A 767 -28.12 24.46 -15.08
C ASN A 767 -27.61 23.98 -13.73
N PHE A 768 -26.36 23.53 -13.66
CA PHE A 768 -25.77 23.05 -12.40
C PHE A 768 -25.74 24.17 -11.36
N ARG A 769 -26.28 23.89 -10.19
CA ARG A 769 -26.20 24.72 -9.00
C ARG A 769 -25.70 23.87 -7.84
N ASP A 770 -24.51 24.17 -7.35
CA ASP A 770 -23.98 23.53 -6.17
C ASP A 770 -24.73 24.03 -4.94
N THR A 771 -25.51 23.13 -4.32
CA THR A 771 -26.25 23.40 -3.09
C THR A 771 -25.50 22.89 -1.86
N GLY A 772 -24.40 22.15 -2.05
CA GLY A 772 -23.54 21.62 -1.01
C GLY A 772 -22.41 22.57 -0.65
N ASN A 773 -21.98 22.54 0.59
CA ASN A 773 -20.82 23.33 1.06
C ASN A 773 -19.54 22.45 1.17
N TRP A 774 -19.50 21.37 0.36
CA TRP A 774 -18.45 20.36 0.41
C TRP A 774 -17.06 20.88 0.00
N ASP A 775 -17.04 21.90 -0.87
CA ASP A 775 -15.83 22.53 -1.39
C ASP A 775 -15.37 23.75 -0.56
N LYS A 776 -15.94 23.98 0.64
CA LYS A 776 -15.65 25.15 1.46
C LYS A 776 -14.15 25.35 1.69
N ASP A 777 -13.45 24.28 1.95
CA ASP A 777 -12.03 24.25 2.31
C ASP A 777 -11.10 23.91 1.11
N PHE A 778 -11.61 24.01 -0.12
CA PHE A 778 -10.83 23.76 -1.33
C PHE A 778 -9.84 24.88 -1.64
#